data_dc127d543254d44257ace7d2b0a95b40
#
_entry.id   dc127d543254d44257ace7d2b0a95b40
#
_cell.length_a   1.000
_cell.length_b   1.000
_cell.length_c   1.000
_cell.angle_alpha   90.00
_cell.angle_beta   90.00
_cell.angle_gamma   90.00
#
_symmetry.space_group_name_H-M   'P 1'
#
loop_
_entity.id
_entity.type
_entity.pdbx_description
1 polymer ?
#
loop_
_entity_poly.entity_id
_entity_poly.type
_entity_poly.pdbx_seq_one_letter_code
_entity_poly.pdbx_strand_id
1 'polypeptide(L)'
;MSTKCLIFSLSFAALFLLSSKNNSMTPSGNNIILNHKFTEGLDSWHHNGCEAFLVPAGVESYVVITNRKECWQGLQQDITNRVSVGSTYTVCAYVRVSGAIGVSSEVRATLKLDYRDSSTTYVFIGRKSVSKDCWEKLEGAFSLSSKPDRVVFYLEGPLPGVDLLIKSVVVTCFYSITCGNSGSQSISSEEGIILNSTFEDGMINWSGTGCNFLLHDTIENGKVRPVFGNVFARATERTHTWSGIQQEITGRVLRKLAYEVLATVRLYGNNVTSSAVQATLWVQLADLREEYIGIATVQTTDKEWSQLRGKFLLNGFPSKVIIYLEGPPPGTDIFLDTLTVKPAAKVLQSPPPVIENVDFGINIITNTNLNNDTNGWFPFGNCTLTVAIGSPLIIPPAARDSLGAHPQLSGRYLLVGKRTETWMGPAQIITHKVKVYLTYQVSAWVRIGKAASGAQSVNVALDVDGQWVNGGQAEINDDNKWHEICGSFRIEKEAAKVKVYVQGPAPGVDLMVAALQIFRVDRKARFDHLRRETDKIRKRDVILRISGSESFHGTAVNVRQIQNSFPFGSCISRGNIDNEEYRDFFLRNFNWAVFGNELKWHSTEPQQGNINYKDADELLDFCMRNNVHVRGHCICWEVEDVVQPWVRGLDKNDLSIAIKARLTSLLTRYKGKFKHYDVNNEMMHGSFYQDRLTEDTLATMFKAANNTDPSALLFVNDYHVEDGCDGQSWPEKYIDHILELQERGAPVGGIGIQGHIDCPIGPIIRHSLNKLGILGLPIWLTKIDFFSKNEYIRADDLEVMLRECYAHPSVVGIMLWGFWELFMSRENSHLVNAEGDLNEAGKRYVALKREWMSHCHGDFNQQGEFFFRGFHGSYEVEVIGRSKGFTKTFVVDKGEDVLIISIDA
;
A
#
# COMPACT_ATOMS: atom_id res chain seq x y z
N MET A 1 48.24 -26.08 -39.69
CA MET A 1 48.82 -26.50 -38.40
C MET A 1 47.64 -26.52 -37.43
N SER A 2 47.07 -27.52 -37.22
CA SER A 2 47.32 -28.78 -36.59
C SER A 2 46.44 -28.91 -35.34
N THR A 3 45.36 -29.59 -35.51
CA THR A 3 44.90 -30.67 -34.63
C THR A 3 45.08 -30.46 -33.11
N LYS A 4 44.02 -29.96 -32.44
CA LYS A 4 43.66 -30.38 -31.08
C LYS A 4 42.32 -29.68 -30.64
N CYS A 5 41.21 -30.12 -31.21
CA CYS A 5 39.87 -29.78 -30.71
C CYS A 5 38.87 -30.77 -31.31
N LEU A 6 39.06 -32.04 -31.01
CA LEU A 6 38.10 -33.09 -31.39
C LEU A 6 38.37 -34.34 -30.54
N ILE A 7 38.19 -34.25 -29.23
CA ILE A 7 38.02 -35.39 -28.32
C ILE A 7 37.42 -34.84 -27.04
N PHE A 8 36.11 -34.53 -26.99
CA PHE A 8 35.33 -34.37 -25.77
C PHE A 8 33.81 -34.31 -26.05
N SER A 9 33.35 -34.98 -27.11
CA SER A 9 31.91 -35.08 -27.42
C SER A 9 31.36 -36.47 -27.63
N LEU A 10 32.01 -37.50 -27.08
CA LEU A 10 31.57 -38.92 -27.22
C LEU A 10 31.68 -39.71 -25.92
N SER A 11 31.31 -39.09 -24.76
CA SER A 11 31.22 -39.84 -23.49
C SER A 11 29.97 -39.51 -22.66
N PHE A 12 28.96 -38.88 -23.22
CA PHE A 12 27.69 -38.58 -22.52
C PHE A 12 26.46 -39.28 -23.10
N ALA A 13 26.63 -40.15 -24.13
CA ALA A 13 25.53 -40.86 -24.79
C ALA A 13 25.42 -42.36 -24.45
N ALA A 14 26.24 -42.87 -23.51
CA ALA A 14 26.28 -44.30 -23.22
C ALA A 14 25.94 -44.72 -21.79
N LEU A 15 25.23 -43.86 -21.00
CA LEU A 15 24.79 -44.19 -19.63
C LEU A 15 23.26 -44.03 -19.38
N PHE A 16 22.46 -44.05 -20.45
CA PHE A 16 21.00 -43.97 -20.35
C PHE A 16 20.23 -45.21 -20.82
N LEU A 17 20.87 -46.32 -20.93
CA LEU A 17 20.20 -47.58 -21.22
C LEU A 17 20.79 -48.70 -20.33
N LEU A 18 20.28 -48.86 -19.12
CA LEU A 18 20.18 -50.06 -18.32
C LEU A 18 19.88 -49.68 -16.85
N SER A 19 18.61 -49.50 -16.53
CA SER A 19 18.00 -49.95 -15.28
C SER A 19 16.53 -49.57 -15.21
N SER A 20 15.71 -50.26 -15.98
CA SER A 20 14.30 -50.45 -15.64
C SER A 20 14.23 -51.51 -14.54
N LYS A 21 14.30 -51.06 -13.29
CA LYS A 21 13.72 -51.83 -12.18
C LYS A 21 12.74 -50.90 -11.48
N ASN A 22 11.46 -51.16 -11.77
CA ASN A 22 10.34 -50.73 -10.96
C ASN A 22 10.56 -51.21 -9.53
N ASN A 23 10.95 -50.31 -8.64
CA ASN A 23 10.67 -50.38 -7.24
C ASN A 23 9.93 -49.08 -6.86
N SER A 24 8.62 -49.18 -6.90
CA SER A 24 7.73 -48.22 -6.26
C SER A 24 7.93 -48.34 -4.73
N MET A 25 8.90 -47.61 -4.17
CA MET A 25 8.88 -47.30 -2.77
C MET A 25 7.91 -46.15 -2.57
N THR A 26 6.72 -46.44 -2.08
CA THR A 26 5.80 -45.47 -1.52
C THR A 26 6.46 -44.88 -0.27
N PRO A 27 6.60 -43.54 -0.19
CA PRO A 27 7.06 -42.87 1.04
C PRO A 27 6.11 -43.17 2.18
N SER A 28 6.60 -43.39 3.37
CA SER A 28 5.81 -43.54 4.56
C SER A 28 5.18 -42.19 4.91
N GLY A 29 3.85 -42.09 4.74
CA GLY A 29 3.10 -40.87 4.94
C GLY A 29 3.10 -39.93 3.72
N ASN A 30 2.19 -38.97 3.68
CA ASN A 30 1.89 -38.06 2.56
C ASN A 30 3.05 -37.08 2.14
N ASN A 31 4.31 -37.34 2.53
CA ASN A 31 5.45 -36.51 2.19
C ASN A 31 5.92 -36.77 0.75
N ILE A 32 5.94 -35.74 -0.09
CA ILE A 32 6.37 -35.83 -1.49
C ILE A 32 7.89 -35.62 -1.70
N ILE A 33 8.63 -35.27 -0.67
CA ILE A 33 10.10 -35.13 -0.71
C ILE A 33 10.74 -36.47 -0.44
N LEU A 34 11.58 -36.92 -1.36
CA LEU A 34 12.39 -38.15 -1.20
C LEU A 34 13.60 -37.85 -0.31
N ASN A 35 14.02 -38.86 0.46
CA ASN A 35 15.18 -38.77 1.34
C ASN A 35 15.16 -37.50 2.20
N HIS A 36 14.02 -37.21 2.81
CA HIS A 36 13.68 -35.98 3.50
C HIS A 36 14.46 -35.71 4.82
N LYS A 37 15.15 -36.74 5.34
CA LYS A 37 16.03 -36.68 6.53
C LYS A 37 17.49 -37.00 6.21
N PHE A 38 17.81 -37.07 4.93
CA PHE A 38 19.17 -37.36 4.45
C PHE A 38 19.77 -38.66 4.94
N THR A 39 18.95 -39.69 5.21
CA THR A 39 19.39 -41.00 5.70
C THR A 39 20.13 -41.78 4.63
N GLU A 40 19.91 -41.50 3.35
CA GLU A 40 20.58 -42.07 2.18
C GLU A 40 21.58 -41.09 1.55
N GLY A 41 22.29 -40.29 2.36
CA GLY A 41 23.20 -39.26 1.90
C GLY A 41 22.48 -38.13 1.16
N LEU A 42 22.99 -37.73 -0.01
CA LEU A 42 22.38 -36.73 -0.90
C LEU A 42 21.57 -37.38 -2.03
N ASP A 43 21.21 -38.65 -1.91
CA ASP A 43 20.37 -39.28 -2.93
C ASP A 43 19.07 -38.52 -3.14
N SER A 44 18.67 -38.34 -4.40
CA SER A 44 17.53 -37.52 -4.84
C SER A 44 17.66 -35.99 -4.64
N TRP A 45 18.76 -35.50 -4.08
CA TRP A 45 19.03 -34.08 -3.89
C TRP A 45 20.17 -33.61 -4.81
N HIS A 46 20.07 -32.38 -5.29
CA HIS A 46 21.06 -31.71 -6.13
C HIS A 46 21.40 -30.34 -5.58
N HIS A 47 22.61 -29.88 -5.82
CA HIS A 47 23.02 -28.50 -5.53
C HIS A 47 23.22 -27.70 -6.83
N ASN A 48 22.98 -26.38 -6.80
CA ASN A 48 23.03 -25.54 -7.99
C ASN A 48 24.18 -24.51 -7.89
N GLY A 49 25.37 -24.88 -8.38
CA GLY A 49 26.54 -24.01 -8.43
C GLY A 49 27.23 -23.73 -7.08
N CYS A 50 26.96 -24.56 -6.08
CA CYS A 50 27.58 -24.56 -4.75
C CYS A 50 28.05 -25.97 -4.43
N GLU A 51 28.65 -26.19 -3.27
CA GLU A 51 29.02 -27.51 -2.76
C GLU A 51 28.06 -27.95 -1.65
N ALA A 52 27.76 -29.25 -1.58
CA ALA A 52 26.92 -29.82 -0.54
C ALA A 52 27.52 -31.11 0.00
N PHE A 53 27.56 -31.27 1.31
CA PHE A 53 28.03 -32.51 1.94
C PHE A 53 27.25 -32.82 3.20
N LEU A 54 27.18 -34.11 3.53
CA LEU A 54 26.48 -34.63 4.69
C LEU A 54 27.38 -34.57 5.91
N VAL A 55 26.85 -34.10 7.02
CA VAL A 55 27.50 -34.16 8.34
C VAL A 55 26.70 -35.10 9.24
N PRO A 56 27.29 -36.23 9.70
CA PRO A 56 26.63 -37.11 10.64
C PRO A 56 26.63 -36.46 12.03
N ALA A 57 25.49 -36.46 12.72
CA ALA A 57 25.31 -35.88 14.03
C ALA A 57 24.58 -36.87 14.97
N GLY A 58 25.22 -37.94 15.35
CA GLY A 58 24.64 -39.02 16.18
C GLY A 58 23.57 -39.80 15.41
N VAL A 59 22.32 -39.78 15.90
CA VAL A 59 21.17 -40.49 15.29
C VAL A 59 20.59 -39.73 14.07
N GLU A 60 20.93 -38.48 13.88
CA GLU A 60 20.42 -37.61 12.83
C GLU A 60 21.58 -37.04 12.01
N SER A 61 21.35 -36.81 10.73
CA SER A 61 22.29 -36.17 9.81
C SER A 61 21.75 -34.85 9.31
N TYR A 62 22.62 -33.94 8.88
CA TYR A 62 22.23 -32.70 8.21
C TYR A 62 23.19 -32.39 7.06
N VAL A 63 22.69 -31.65 6.08
CA VAL A 63 23.46 -31.22 4.91
C VAL A 63 23.99 -29.83 5.14
N VAL A 64 25.27 -29.60 4.78
CA VAL A 64 25.90 -28.29 4.73
C VAL A 64 26.08 -27.90 3.28
N ILE A 65 25.57 -26.73 2.92
CA ILE A 65 25.72 -26.12 1.61
C ILE A 65 26.70 -24.96 1.77
N THR A 66 27.84 -25.07 1.10
CA THR A 66 28.97 -24.15 1.22
C THR A 66 29.48 -23.67 -0.14
N ASN A 67 30.50 -22.79 -0.16
CA ASN A 67 31.07 -22.19 -1.37
C ASN A 67 30.02 -21.51 -2.27
N ARG A 68 28.98 -20.95 -1.66
CA ARG A 68 27.92 -20.21 -2.32
C ARG A 68 28.40 -18.85 -2.78
N LYS A 69 28.22 -18.54 -4.05
CA LYS A 69 28.60 -17.27 -4.69
C LYS A 69 27.38 -16.34 -4.87
N GLU A 70 26.18 -16.92 -4.89
CA GLU A 70 24.94 -16.23 -5.11
C GLU A 70 23.90 -16.63 -4.04
N CYS A 71 23.00 -15.73 -3.69
CA CYS A 71 21.96 -15.99 -2.69
C CYS A 71 20.95 -17.08 -3.12
N TRP A 72 20.74 -17.28 -4.42
CA TRP A 72 19.86 -18.31 -4.97
C TRP A 72 20.49 -19.70 -5.03
N GLN A 73 21.78 -19.85 -4.74
CA GLN A 73 22.44 -21.15 -4.68
C GLN A 73 22.08 -21.90 -3.40
N GLY A 74 21.69 -23.16 -3.55
CA GLY A 74 21.23 -23.99 -2.46
C GLY A 74 20.97 -25.44 -2.84
N LEU A 75 20.13 -26.12 -2.08
CA LEU A 75 19.77 -27.51 -2.25
C LEU A 75 18.40 -27.64 -2.91
N GLN A 76 18.29 -28.50 -3.94
CA GLN A 76 17.09 -28.63 -4.77
C GLN A 76 16.69 -30.10 -5.03
N GLN A 77 15.39 -30.31 -5.24
CA GLN A 77 14.84 -31.59 -5.64
C GLN A 77 13.75 -31.40 -6.71
N ASP A 78 13.81 -32.20 -7.81
CA ASP A 78 12.75 -32.25 -8.81
C ASP A 78 11.54 -33.00 -8.24
N ILE A 79 10.38 -32.34 -8.19
CA ILE A 79 9.13 -32.87 -7.68
C ILE A 79 8.02 -32.94 -8.74
N THR A 80 8.35 -32.79 -10.02
CA THR A 80 7.42 -32.67 -11.16
C THR A 80 6.31 -33.76 -11.16
N ASN A 81 6.67 -35.03 -10.98
CA ASN A 81 5.71 -36.13 -10.99
C ASN A 81 5.03 -36.39 -9.64
N ARG A 82 5.26 -35.54 -8.65
CA ARG A 82 4.77 -35.71 -7.28
C ARG A 82 3.84 -34.58 -6.86
N VAL A 83 3.61 -33.63 -7.76
CA VAL A 83 2.69 -32.50 -7.55
C VAL A 83 1.60 -32.49 -8.61
N SER A 84 0.41 -32.06 -8.23
CA SER A 84 -0.78 -32.01 -9.08
C SER A 84 -1.36 -30.59 -9.11
N VAL A 85 -1.89 -30.17 -10.25
CA VAL A 85 -2.64 -28.92 -10.39
C VAL A 85 -3.89 -28.96 -9.51
N GLY A 86 -4.21 -27.87 -8.85
CA GLY A 86 -5.35 -27.76 -7.95
C GLY A 86 -5.13 -28.35 -6.55
N SER A 87 -3.99 -29.03 -6.30
CA SER A 87 -3.64 -29.52 -4.96
C SER A 87 -2.82 -28.50 -4.20
N THR A 88 -3.03 -28.40 -2.89
CA THR A 88 -2.26 -27.55 -2.00
C THR A 88 -1.24 -28.37 -1.22
N TYR A 89 -0.04 -27.84 -1.09
CA TYR A 89 1.09 -28.47 -0.42
C TYR A 89 1.60 -27.59 0.71
N THR A 90 1.86 -28.19 1.87
CA THR A 90 2.57 -27.53 2.97
C THR A 90 4.03 -27.91 2.99
N VAL A 91 4.89 -26.96 3.27
CA VAL A 91 6.34 -27.13 3.37
C VAL A 91 6.78 -26.87 4.80
N CYS A 92 7.64 -27.73 5.33
CA CYS A 92 8.31 -27.57 6.61
C CYS A 92 9.77 -28.01 6.45
N ALA A 93 10.72 -27.11 6.73
CA ALA A 93 12.15 -27.40 6.71
C ALA A 93 12.83 -26.93 8.01
N TYR A 94 13.77 -27.72 8.53
CA TYR A 94 14.61 -27.27 9.64
C TYR A 94 15.95 -26.78 9.09
N VAL A 95 16.23 -25.50 9.28
CA VAL A 95 17.38 -24.79 8.70
C VAL A 95 18.19 -24.05 9.77
N ARG A 96 19.48 -23.88 9.52
CA ARG A 96 20.43 -23.14 10.35
C ARG A 96 21.53 -22.57 9.45
N VAL A 97 22.28 -21.59 9.92
CA VAL A 97 23.42 -21.04 9.18
C VAL A 97 24.72 -21.21 9.98
N SER A 98 25.88 -21.20 9.27
CA SER A 98 27.21 -21.11 9.90
C SER A 98 28.07 -20.08 9.17
N GLY A 99 29.12 -19.58 9.85
CA GLY A 99 30.05 -18.61 9.26
C GLY A 99 29.61 -17.16 9.31
N ALA A 100 28.39 -16.84 9.76
CA ALA A 100 27.92 -15.47 9.87
C ALA A 100 28.32 -14.84 11.22
N ILE A 101 28.94 -13.67 11.16
CA ILE A 101 29.20 -12.86 12.34
C ILE A 101 28.08 -11.84 12.49
N GLY A 102 27.22 -11.99 13.50
CA GLY A 102 26.45 -10.91 14.09
C GLY A 102 25.15 -10.47 13.39
N VAL A 103 24.66 -11.11 12.31
CA VAL A 103 23.39 -10.74 11.66
C VAL A 103 22.55 -12.00 11.39
N SER A 104 21.25 -11.95 11.71
CA SER A 104 20.33 -13.00 11.28
C SER A 104 20.28 -13.03 9.74
N SER A 105 20.37 -14.24 9.18
CA SER A 105 20.38 -14.47 7.75
C SER A 105 19.03 -15.03 7.29
N GLU A 106 18.55 -14.64 6.14
CA GLU A 106 17.28 -15.13 5.60
C GLU A 106 17.49 -16.38 4.75
N VAL A 107 16.72 -17.43 5.02
CA VAL A 107 16.61 -18.65 4.22
C VAL A 107 15.22 -18.71 3.63
N ARG A 108 15.10 -19.14 2.36
CA ARG A 108 13.84 -19.20 1.60
C ARG A 108 13.59 -20.58 1.04
N ALA A 109 12.30 -20.94 0.94
CA ALA A 109 11.83 -22.05 0.13
C ALA A 109 11.16 -21.50 -1.12
N THR A 110 11.52 -22.04 -2.28
CA THR A 110 11.06 -21.55 -3.59
C THR A 110 10.75 -22.71 -4.53
N LEU A 111 9.78 -22.57 -5.45
CA LEU A 111 9.60 -23.44 -6.61
C LEU A 111 10.11 -22.75 -7.86
N LYS A 112 10.80 -23.49 -8.70
CA LYS A 112 11.05 -23.15 -10.08
C LYS A 112 10.09 -23.94 -10.95
N LEU A 113 9.31 -23.24 -11.78
CA LEU A 113 8.35 -23.83 -12.70
C LEU A 113 8.81 -23.54 -14.14
N ASP A 114 9.09 -24.58 -14.91
CA ASP A 114 9.42 -24.46 -16.32
C ASP A 114 8.21 -24.86 -17.16
N TYR A 115 7.85 -24.08 -18.19
CA TYR A 115 6.70 -24.29 -19.07
C TYR A 115 7.13 -24.58 -20.53
N ARG A 116 6.20 -25.11 -21.34
CA ARG A 116 6.43 -25.52 -22.75
C ARG A 116 6.88 -24.38 -23.66
N ASP A 117 6.50 -23.18 -23.36
CA ASP A 117 6.90 -21.98 -24.09
C ASP A 117 8.32 -21.49 -23.74
N SER A 118 9.08 -22.30 -23.00
CA SER A 118 10.40 -22.00 -22.47
C SER A 118 10.39 -20.86 -21.41
N SER A 119 9.23 -20.45 -20.91
CA SER A 119 9.16 -19.54 -19.79
C SER A 119 9.47 -20.26 -18.48
N THR A 120 10.15 -19.56 -17.57
CA THR A 120 10.45 -20.03 -16.22
C THR A 120 9.86 -19.05 -15.22
N THR A 121 9.10 -19.57 -14.26
CA THR A 121 8.52 -18.79 -13.16
C THR A 121 9.05 -19.29 -11.83
N TYR A 122 9.30 -18.36 -10.91
CA TYR A 122 9.71 -18.67 -9.55
C TYR A 122 8.57 -18.35 -8.60
N VAL A 123 8.12 -19.35 -7.83
CA VAL A 123 7.05 -19.20 -6.84
C VAL A 123 7.65 -19.25 -5.44
N PHE A 124 7.51 -18.18 -4.72
CA PHE A 124 7.92 -18.12 -3.32
C PHE A 124 6.97 -18.97 -2.46
N ILE A 125 7.55 -19.77 -1.53
CA ILE A 125 6.80 -20.65 -0.63
C ILE A 125 6.81 -20.11 0.79
N GLY A 126 7.99 -19.73 1.29
CA GLY A 126 8.17 -19.24 2.65
C GLY A 126 9.62 -18.87 2.94
N ARG A 127 9.83 -18.13 4.00
CA ARG A 127 11.16 -17.71 4.44
C ARG A 127 11.27 -17.72 5.97
N LYS A 128 12.50 -17.80 6.47
CA LYS A 128 12.81 -17.74 7.88
C LYS A 128 14.10 -16.96 8.10
N SER A 129 14.09 -16.06 9.08
CA SER A 129 15.32 -15.48 9.62
C SER A 129 15.97 -16.52 10.54
N VAL A 130 17.23 -16.87 10.26
CA VAL A 130 17.98 -17.92 10.95
C VAL A 130 19.29 -17.39 11.52
N SER A 131 19.73 -18.01 12.62
CA SER A 131 21.00 -17.72 13.28
C SER A 131 21.89 -18.97 13.29
N LYS A 132 23.12 -18.80 13.77
CA LYS A 132 24.06 -19.92 13.99
C LYS A 132 23.75 -20.75 15.24
N ASP A 133 22.89 -20.23 16.14
CA ASP A 133 22.77 -20.73 17.51
C ASP A 133 21.77 -21.88 17.63
N CYS A 134 20.68 -21.85 16.81
CA CYS A 134 19.65 -22.88 16.88
C CYS A 134 19.13 -23.28 15.50
N TRP A 135 18.49 -24.47 15.44
CA TRP A 135 17.74 -24.92 14.29
C TRP A 135 16.37 -24.21 14.25
N GLU A 136 16.11 -23.50 13.18
CA GLU A 136 14.87 -22.76 12.98
C GLU A 136 13.95 -23.52 12.01
N LYS A 137 12.65 -23.47 12.27
CA LYS A 137 11.62 -24.05 11.42
C LYS A 137 11.18 -23.06 10.36
N LEU A 138 11.47 -23.34 9.08
CA LEU A 138 10.95 -22.65 7.93
C LEU A 138 9.66 -23.35 7.50
N GLU A 139 8.58 -22.57 7.34
CA GLU A 139 7.26 -23.05 6.94
C GLU A 139 6.72 -22.24 5.78
N GLY A 140 5.86 -22.90 4.97
CA GLY A 140 5.19 -22.26 3.87
C GLY A 140 4.17 -23.19 3.22
N ALA A 141 3.51 -22.69 2.18
CA ALA A 141 2.58 -23.48 1.39
C ALA A 141 2.58 -23.03 -0.07
N PHE A 142 2.17 -23.90 -0.98
CA PHE A 142 1.99 -23.59 -2.39
C PHE A 142 0.87 -24.39 -3.02
N SER A 143 0.33 -23.88 -4.12
CA SER A 143 -0.57 -24.61 -5.02
C SER A 143 -0.20 -24.29 -6.47
N LEU A 144 -0.48 -25.23 -7.38
CA LEU A 144 -0.25 -25.04 -8.80
C LEU A 144 -1.59 -24.74 -9.50
N SER A 145 -1.69 -23.60 -10.15
CA SER A 145 -2.87 -23.18 -10.93
C SER A 145 -2.86 -23.70 -12.37
N SER A 146 -1.70 -24.06 -12.90
CA SER A 146 -1.49 -24.61 -14.22
C SER A 146 -0.46 -25.74 -14.17
N LYS A 147 -0.43 -26.59 -15.21
CA LYS A 147 0.51 -27.71 -15.28
C LYS A 147 1.83 -27.26 -15.92
N PRO A 148 2.92 -27.06 -15.14
CA PRO A 148 4.25 -26.88 -15.71
C PRO A 148 4.82 -28.18 -16.26
N ASP A 149 5.80 -28.11 -17.15
CA ASP A 149 6.53 -29.27 -17.63
C ASP A 149 7.53 -29.79 -16.59
N ARG A 150 8.05 -28.86 -15.77
CA ARG A 150 8.98 -29.20 -14.69
C ARG A 150 8.74 -28.33 -13.44
N VAL A 151 8.81 -29.00 -12.28
CA VAL A 151 8.69 -28.37 -10.95
C VAL A 151 9.88 -28.75 -10.09
N VAL A 152 10.69 -27.76 -9.72
CA VAL A 152 11.84 -27.95 -8.85
C VAL A 152 11.63 -27.19 -7.56
N PHE A 153 11.61 -27.90 -6.44
CA PHE A 153 11.64 -27.33 -5.10
C PHE A 153 13.09 -27.08 -4.69
N TYR A 154 13.39 -25.91 -4.13
CA TYR A 154 14.70 -25.63 -3.59
C TYR A 154 14.68 -24.71 -2.37
N LEU A 155 15.72 -24.85 -1.54
CA LEU A 155 16.02 -23.98 -0.40
C LEU A 155 17.21 -23.08 -0.79
N GLU A 156 17.05 -21.80 -0.66
CA GLU A 156 18.00 -20.76 -1.03
C GLU A 156 18.25 -19.76 0.10
N GLY A 157 19.18 -18.80 -0.08
CA GLY A 157 19.69 -17.96 1.00
C GLY A 157 20.65 -18.75 1.90
N PRO A 158 21.32 -18.17 2.81
CA PRO A 158 21.58 -16.76 3.10
C PRO A 158 22.46 -16.05 2.04
N LEU A 159 23.01 -14.88 2.40
CA LEU A 159 23.99 -14.19 1.54
C LEU A 159 25.23 -15.08 1.25
N PRO A 160 25.94 -14.81 0.11
CA PRO A 160 27.19 -15.48 -0.18
C PRO A 160 28.21 -15.38 0.96
N GLY A 161 29.00 -16.45 1.18
CA GLY A 161 29.97 -16.52 2.27
C GLY A 161 29.40 -17.02 3.61
N VAL A 162 28.10 -17.30 3.66
CA VAL A 162 27.44 -17.92 4.82
C VAL A 162 26.93 -19.30 4.40
N ASP A 163 27.27 -20.34 5.14
CA ASP A 163 26.82 -21.69 4.83
C ASP A 163 25.36 -21.90 5.27
N LEU A 164 24.61 -22.61 4.44
CA LEU A 164 23.26 -23.05 4.76
C LEU A 164 23.25 -24.50 5.25
N LEU A 165 22.67 -24.76 6.40
CA LEU A 165 22.53 -26.08 7.00
C LEU A 165 21.07 -26.51 6.96
N ILE A 166 20.80 -27.76 6.49
CA ILE A 166 19.44 -28.30 6.36
C ILE A 166 19.39 -29.65 7.06
N LYS A 167 18.49 -29.81 8.04
CA LYS A 167 18.33 -31.05 8.82
C LYS A 167 17.23 -31.96 8.28
N SER A 168 16.12 -31.40 7.85
CA SER A 168 15.03 -32.16 7.22
C SER A 168 14.13 -31.25 6.39
N VAL A 169 13.48 -31.85 5.37
CA VAL A 169 12.52 -31.16 4.50
C VAL A 169 11.30 -32.04 4.32
N VAL A 170 10.12 -31.54 4.66
CA VAL A 170 8.85 -32.24 4.53
C VAL A 170 7.93 -31.40 3.66
N VAL A 171 7.38 -32.00 2.60
CA VAL A 171 6.33 -31.38 1.77
C VAL A 171 5.18 -32.36 1.68
N THR A 172 4.04 -31.99 2.25
CA THR A 172 2.85 -32.87 2.30
C THR A 172 1.73 -32.31 1.46
N CYS A 173 1.10 -33.20 0.67
CA CYS A 173 -0.11 -32.87 -0.05
C CYS A 173 -1.30 -32.89 0.93
N PHE A 174 -2.09 -31.86 0.89
CA PHE A 174 -3.35 -31.82 1.61
C PHE A 174 -4.42 -32.49 0.75
N TYR A 175 -4.70 -33.80 1.05
CA TYR A 175 -5.85 -34.46 0.47
C TYR A 175 -7.07 -34.19 1.35
N SER A 176 -8.18 -33.72 0.77
CA SER A 176 -9.50 -33.86 1.35
C SER A 176 -9.79 -35.36 1.47
N ILE A 177 -9.79 -35.90 2.70
CA ILE A 177 -10.07 -37.33 2.91
C ILE A 177 -11.57 -37.55 2.72
N THR A 178 -11.97 -38.08 1.61
CA THR A 178 -13.20 -38.86 1.49
C THR A 178 -12.89 -40.31 1.78
N CYS A 179 -13.13 -40.77 3.01
CA CYS A 179 -13.22 -42.16 3.34
C CYS A 179 -14.60 -42.64 2.96
N GLY A 180 -14.70 -43.65 2.12
CA GLY A 180 -15.91 -44.52 2.01
C GLY A 180 -16.25 -45.00 0.61
N ASN A 181 -15.97 -46.24 0.38
CA ASN A 181 -16.50 -47.22 -0.55
C ASN A 181 -17.53 -46.80 -1.61
N SER A 182 -17.18 -47.18 -2.84
CA SER A 182 -18.00 -47.68 -3.95
C SER A 182 -19.12 -46.79 -4.49
N GLY A 183 -18.88 -46.32 -5.70
CA GLY A 183 -19.90 -45.79 -6.59
C GLY A 183 -19.35 -44.63 -7.42
N SER A 184 -19.03 -44.90 -8.66
CA SER A 184 -18.65 -43.90 -9.66
C SER A 184 -19.66 -42.78 -9.78
N GLN A 185 -19.35 -41.64 -9.22
CA GLN A 185 -19.89 -40.34 -9.63
C GLN A 185 -18.74 -39.34 -9.68
N SER A 186 -18.58 -38.71 -10.80
CA SER A 186 -17.66 -37.61 -11.07
C SER A 186 -18.01 -36.45 -10.14
N ILE A 187 -17.21 -36.22 -9.09
CA ILE A 187 -17.32 -35.03 -8.22
C ILE A 187 -16.71 -33.88 -9.02
N SER A 188 -17.56 -32.89 -9.31
CA SER A 188 -17.17 -31.64 -9.92
C SER A 188 -16.14 -30.92 -9.02
N SER A 189 -15.08 -30.39 -9.63
CA SER A 189 -13.92 -29.73 -9.03
C SER A 189 -14.21 -28.33 -8.43
N GLU A 190 -15.41 -28.10 -7.91
CA GLU A 190 -15.88 -26.79 -7.42
C GLU A 190 -16.25 -26.71 -5.93
N GLU A 191 -16.05 -27.75 -5.14
CA GLU A 191 -16.28 -27.63 -3.71
C GLU A 191 -15.13 -26.85 -3.04
N GLY A 192 -15.40 -25.57 -2.71
CA GLY A 192 -14.51 -24.70 -1.96
C GLY A 192 -14.34 -25.15 -0.49
N ILE A 193 -13.56 -24.39 0.29
CA ILE A 193 -13.32 -24.65 1.72
C ILE A 193 -14.63 -24.60 2.54
N ILE A 194 -15.59 -23.83 2.08
CA ILE A 194 -16.95 -23.79 2.61
C ILE A 194 -17.74 -24.97 2.03
N LEU A 195 -18.31 -25.76 2.90
CA LEU A 195 -19.20 -26.85 2.53
C LEU A 195 -20.65 -26.34 2.47
N ASN A 196 -21.41 -26.84 1.50
CA ASN A 196 -22.81 -26.43 1.32
C ASN A 196 -22.94 -24.90 1.19
N SER A 197 -22.19 -24.30 0.30
CA SER A 197 -22.01 -22.83 0.17
C SER A 197 -23.28 -22.10 -0.30
N THR A 198 -24.23 -22.82 -0.90
CA THR A 198 -25.53 -22.32 -1.40
C THR A 198 -26.73 -22.87 -0.62
N PHE A 199 -26.49 -23.56 0.48
CA PHE A 199 -27.52 -24.16 1.37
C PHE A 199 -28.43 -25.21 0.72
N GLU A 200 -28.09 -25.77 -0.42
CA GLU A 200 -28.89 -26.80 -1.10
C GLU A 200 -29.07 -28.07 -0.29
N ASP A 201 -28.09 -28.38 0.60
CA ASP A 201 -28.18 -29.51 1.55
C ASP A 201 -28.78 -29.08 2.90
N GLY A 202 -29.63 -28.07 2.92
CA GLY A 202 -30.25 -27.56 4.14
C GLY A 202 -29.22 -26.88 5.05
N MET A 203 -29.34 -27.08 6.36
CA MET A 203 -28.48 -26.46 7.38
C MET A 203 -27.18 -27.24 7.65
N ILE A 204 -26.85 -28.25 6.86
CA ILE A 204 -25.68 -29.10 7.08
C ILE A 204 -24.41 -28.25 7.02
N ASN A 205 -23.53 -28.37 8.03
CA ASN A 205 -22.30 -27.63 8.27
C ASN A 205 -22.48 -26.15 8.68
N TRP A 206 -23.69 -25.65 8.79
CA TRP A 206 -23.96 -24.27 9.16
C TRP A 206 -24.65 -24.17 10.54
N SER A 207 -24.42 -23.07 11.22
CA SER A 207 -25.08 -22.74 12.49
C SER A 207 -25.23 -21.24 12.69
N GLY A 208 -26.13 -20.84 13.58
CA GLY A 208 -26.24 -19.48 14.06
C GLY A 208 -25.48 -19.30 15.38
N THR A 209 -24.84 -18.13 15.56
CA THR A 209 -24.29 -17.73 16.85
C THR A 209 -25.01 -16.52 17.39
N GLY A 210 -25.65 -16.64 18.59
CA GLY A 210 -26.46 -15.60 19.21
C GLY A 210 -27.67 -15.16 18.39
N CYS A 211 -28.21 -16.03 17.53
CA CYS A 211 -29.36 -15.77 16.66
C CYS A 211 -30.08 -17.07 16.30
N ASN A 212 -31.32 -16.97 15.82
CA ASN A 212 -32.00 -18.05 15.13
C ASN A 212 -31.53 -18.11 13.67
N PHE A 213 -31.29 -19.32 13.18
CA PHE A 213 -30.82 -19.59 11.82
C PHE A 213 -31.91 -20.34 11.04
N LEU A 214 -32.42 -19.74 9.96
CA LEU A 214 -33.49 -20.24 9.12
C LEU A 214 -33.10 -20.26 7.66
N LEU A 215 -33.72 -21.14 6.86
CA LEU A 215 -33.57 -21.16 5.40
C LEU A 215 -34.89 -20.74 4.73
N HIS A 216 -34.78 -20.03 3.63
CA HIS A 216 -35.91 -19.55 2.84
C HIS A 216 -35.61 -19.71 1.35
N ASP A 217 -36.63 -20.13 0.60
CA ASP A 217 -36.65 -20.09 -0.87
C ASP A 217 -37.09 -18.69 -1.35
N THR A 218 -37.93 -18.02 -0.58
CA THR A 218 -38.46 -16.69 -0.90
C THR A 218 -39.04 -16.03 0.35
N ILE A 219 -39.04 -14.72 0.40
CA ILE A 219 -39.70 -13.90 1.42
C ILE A 219 -40.52 -12.79 0.71
N GLU A 220 -41.53 -12.22 1.42
CA GLU A 220 -42.40 -11.15 0.91
C GLU A 220 -43.10 -11.46 -0.41
N ASN A 221 -43.77 -12.64 -0.46
CA ASN A 221 -44.50 -13.09 -1.66
C ASN A 221 -43.63 -13.09 -2.94
N GLY A 222 -42.36 -13.50 -2.83
CA GLY A 222 -41.44 -13.64 -3.94
C GLY A 222 -40.66 -12.39 -4.32
N LYS A 223 -40.71 -11.33 -3.52
CA LYS A 223 -39.88 -10.13 -3.73
C LYS A 223 -38.41 -10.34 -3.40
N VAL A 224 -38.12 -11.14 -2.39
CA VAL A 224 -36.75 -11.53 -2.04
C VAL A 224 -36.55 -12.97 -2.45
N ARG A 225 -35.58 -13.20 -3.32
CA ARG A 225 -35.18 -14.52 -3.81
C ARG A 225 -33.65 -14.66 -3.76
N PRO A 226 -33.12 -15.87 -3.69
CA PRO A 226 -31.69 -16.09 -3.83
C PRO A 226 -31.19 -15.62 -5.21
N VAL A 227 -29.93 -15.20 -5.28
CA VAL A 227 -29.21 -14.89 -6.52
C VAL A 227 -28.60 -16.16 -7.09
N PHE A 228 -28.16 -17.06 -6.21
CA PHE A 228 -27.57 -18.36 -6.57
C PHE A 228 -28.32 -19.47 -5.84
N GLY A 229 -28.52 -20.61 -6.53
CA GLY A 229 -29.24 -21.74 -5.96
C GLY A 229 -30.74 -21.48 -5.74
N ASN A 230 -31.34 -22.25 -4.83
CA ASN A 230 -32.78 -22.25 -4.58
C ASN A 230 -33.16 -21.69 -3.22
N VAL A 231 -32.21 -21.55 -2.30
CA VAL A 231 -32.43 -21.11 -0.92
C VAL A 231 -31.34 -20.16 -0.44
N PHE A 232 -31.71 -19.32 0.53
CA PHE A 232 -30.76 -18.46 1.24
C PHE A 232 -30.97 -18.57 2.74
N ALA A 233 -29.94 -18.28 3.52
CA ALA A 233 -29.93 -18.32 4.96
C ALA A 233 -30.37 -16.98 5.57
N ARG A 234 -31.05 -17.01 6.71
CA ARG A 234 -31.46 -15.86 7.51
C ARG A 234 -31.01 -16.02 8.96
N ALA A 235 -30.22 -15.08 9.45
CA ALA A 235 -29.96 -14.88 10.87
C ALA A 235 -30.98 -13.90 11.43
N THR A 236 -31.88 -14.35 12.26
CA THR A 236 -32.94 -13.54 12.87
C THR A 236 -32.89 -13.61 14.41
N GLU A 237 -33.61 -12.72 15.09
CA GLU A 237 -33.58 -12.61 16.56
C GLU A 237 -32.13 -12.41 17.09
N ARG A 238 -31.32 -11.65 16.37
CA ARG A 238 -29.95 -11.35 16.73
C ARG A 238 -29.91 -10.52 18.02
N THR A 239 -29.14 -11.00 19.01
CA THR A 239 -29.04 -10.37 20.33
C THR A 239 -27.87 -9.38 20.45
N HIS A 240 -26.84 -9.52 19.63
CA HIS A 240 -25.66 -8.71 19.65
C HIS A 240 -25.20 -8.37 18.23
N THR A 241 -24.33 -7.38 18.06
CA THR A 241 -23.71 -7.03 16.77
C THR A 241 -22.89 -8.18 16.19
N TRP A 242 -22.25 -8.98 17.04
CA TRP A 242 -21.49 -10.18 16.63
C TRP A 242 -22.34 -11.42 16.35
N SER A 243 -23.65 -11.37 16.59
CA SER A 243 -24.55 -12.50 16.30
C SER A 243 -24.72 -12.69 14.79
N GLY A 244 -24.66 -13.95 14.31
CA GLY A 244 -24.83 -14.19 12.89
C GLY A 244 -24.63 -15.64 12.44
N ILE A 245 -24.41 -15.84 11.15
CA ILE A 245 -24.30 -17.14 10.48
C ILE A 245 -22.84 -17.56 10.44
N GLN A 246 -22.54 -18.80 10.81
CA GLN A 246 -21.17 -19.30 10.92
C GLN A 246 -20.98 -20.70 10.36
N GLN A 247 -19.74 -20.99 9.94
CA GLN A 247 -19.28 -22.33 9.63
C GLN A 247 -17.87 -22.57 10.18
N GLU A 248 -17.62 -23.74 10.78
CA GLU A 248 -16.28 -24.16 11.15
C GLU A 248 -15.51 -24.64 9.93
N ILE A 249 -14.29 -24.11 9.76
CA ILE A 249 -13.38 -24.44 8.64
C ILE A 249 -12.03 -24.99 9.13
N THR A 250 -11.97 -25.47 10.36
CA THR A 250 -10.78 -26.07 10.97
C THR A 250 -10.20 -27.19 10.09
N GLY A 251 -8.88 -27.17 9.87
CA GLY A 251 -8.19 -28.15 9.04
C GLY A 251 -8.41 -28.00 7.53
N ARG A 252 -9.31 -27.10 7.08
CA ARG A 252 -9.54 -26.80 5.66
C ARG A 252 -8.80 -25.56 5.18
N VAL A 253 -8.21 -24.80 6.09
CA VAL A 253 -7.37 -23.63 5.82
C VAL A 253 -5.96 -23.84 6.39
N LEU A 254 -4.96 -23.38 5.64
CA LEU A 254 -3.55 -23.57 5.94
C LEU A 254 -2.90 -22.28 6.36
N ARG A 255 -1.86 -22.37 7.18
CA ARG A 255 -1.02 -21.22 7.53
C ARG A 255 -0.23 -20.73 6.32
N LYS A 256 0.07 -19.41 6.34
CA LYS A 256 0.94 -18.75 5.36
C LYS A 256 0.46 -18.92 3.90
N LEU A 257 -0.83 -19.23 3.73
CA LEU A 257 -1.52 -19.21 2.45
C LEU A 257 -2.66 -18.19 2.52
N ALA A 258 -2.72 -17.31 1.54
CA ALA A 258 -3.80 -16.34 1.43
C ALA A 258 -5.07 -16.98 0.87
N TYR A 259 -6.21 -16.61 1.42
CA TYR A 259 -7.54 -17.05 0.99
C TYR A 259 -8.39 -15.87 0.60
N GLU A 260 -9.12 -16.00 -0.50
CA GLU A 260 -10.16 -15.06 -0.93
C GLU A 260 -11.51 -15.52 -0.40
N VAL A 261 -12.25 -14.57 0.18
CA VAL A 261 -13.62 -14.76 0.68
C VAL A 261 -14.56 -13.94 -0.18
N LEU A 262 -15.64 -14.56 -0.64
CA LEU A 262 -16.73 -13.91 -1.34
C LEU A 262 -18.05 -14.33 -0.72
N ALA A 263 -18.87 -13.36 -0.29
CA ALA A 263 -20.20 -13.62 0.23
C ALA A 263 -21.24 -12.68 -0.43
N THR A 264 -22.45 -13.21 -0.67
CA THR A 264 -23.57 -12.43 -1.15
C THR A 264 -24.54 -12.24 0.00
N VAL A 265 -24.69 -10.99 0.45
CA VAL A 265 -25.41 -10.63 1.69
C VAL A 265 -26.45 -9.56 1.44
N ARG A 266 -27.47 -9.54 2.31
CA ARG A 266 -28.55 -8.54 2.30
C ARG A 266 -29.06 -8.31 3.72
N LEU A 267 -29.64 -7.15 4.00
CA LEU A 267 -30.32 -6.86 5.27
C LEU A 267 -31.81 -7.10 5.17
N TYR A 268 -32.42 -7.32 6.34
CA TYR A 268 -33.86 -7.34 6.47
C TYR A 268 -34.26 -6.86 7.88
N GLY A 269 -35.28 -6.01 7.95
CA GLY A 269 -35.80 -5.51 9.22
C GLY A 269 -36.60 -4.21 9.07
N ASN A 270 -37.33 -3.84 10.11
CA ASN A 270 -38.12 -2.60 10.13
C ASN A 270 -37.21 -1.40 10.36
N ASN A 271 -37.22 -0.42 9.45
CA ASN A 271 -36.50 0.86 9.53
C ASN A 271 -34.95 0.81 9.36
N VAL A 272 -34.38 -0.23 8.76
CA VAL A 272 -32.94 -0.26 8.45
C VAL A 272 -32.72 0.07 6.99
N THR A 273 -32.25 1.27 6.71
CA THR A 273 -31.97 1.71 5.32
C THR A 273 -30.61 1.23 4.83
N SER A 274 -29.61 1.15 5.69
CA SER A 274 -28.25 0.65 5.40
C SER A 274 -27.51 0.31 6.68
N SER A 275 -26.72 -0.76 6.67
CA SER A 275 -25.77 -1.08 7.74
C SER A 275 -24.60 -1.92 7.22
N ALA A 276 -23.50 -1.94 7.97
CA ALA A 276 -22.33 -2.73 7.66
C ALA A 276 -22.55 -4.20 7.99
N VAL A 277 -22.25 -5.11 7.04
CA VAL A 277 -22.06 -6.53 7.28
C VAL A 277 -20.58 -6.85 7.15
N GLN A 278 -20.03 -7.57 8.11
CA GLN A 278 -18.62 -7.94 8.19
C GLN A 278 -18.45 -9.45 8.17
N ALA A 279 -17.47 -9.94 7.45
CA ALA A 279 -16.97 -11.31 7.57
C ALA A 279 -15.77 -11.32 8.52
N THR A 280 -15.80 -12.22 9.51
CA THR A 280 -14.77 -12.34 10.54
C THR A 280 -14.37 -13.81 10.71
N LEU A 281 -13.08 -14.06 10.96
CA LEU A 281 -12.62 -15.34 11.48
C LEU A 281 -12.48 -15.26 13.00
N TRP A 282 -13.05 -16.22 13.68
CA TRP A 282 -12.64 -16.57 15.03
C TRP A 282 -11.64 -17.70 14.97
N VAL A 283 -10.48 -17.50 15.56
CA VAL A 283 -9.35 -18.44 15.53
C VAL A 283 -8.95 -18.74 16.97
N GLN A 284 -9.02 -19.99 17.38
CA GLN A 284 -8.46 -20.45 18.64
C GLN A 284 -7.08 -21.08 18.35
N LEU A 285 -6.06 -20.59 19.02
CA LEU A 285 -4.71 -21.13 18.92
C LEU A 285 -4.51 -22.35 19.82
N ALA A 286 -3.41 -23.08 19.61
CA ALA A 286 -3.08 -24.27 20.39
C ALA A 286 -2.85 -23.98 21.91
N ASP A 287 -2.49 -22.74 22.26
CA ASP A 287 -2.33 -22.24 23.63
C ASP A 287 -3.62 -21.66 24.22
N LEU A 288 -4.77 -21.92 23.59
CA LEU A 288 -6.12 -21.45 23.94
C LEU A 288 -6.33 -19.93 23.80
N ARG A 289 -5.40 -19.18 23.27
CA ARG A 289 -5.65 -17.77 22.91
C ARG A 289 -6.65 -17.71 21.76
N GLU A 290 -7.51 -16.71 21.80
CA GLU A 290 -8.48 -16.42 20.75
C GLU A 290 -8.07 -15.17 19.98
N GLU A 291 -8.21 -15.25 18.68
CA GLU A 291 -7.96 -14.14 17.74
C GLU A 291 -9.19 -13.91 16.88
N TYR A 292 -9.55 -12.65 16.66
CA TYR A 292 -10.62 -12.23 15.78
C TYR A 292 -10.01 -11.48 14.59
N ILE A 293 -10.12 -12.06 13.41
CA ILE A 293 -9.53 -11.51 12.17
C ILE A 293 -10.66 -10.99 11.30
N GLY A 294 -10.82 -9.67 11.20
CA GLY A 294 -11.73 -9.06 10.24
C GLY A 294 -11.24 -9.31 8.82
N ILE A 295 -12.10 -9.85 7.95
CA ILE A 295 -11.77 -10.19 6.56
C ILE A 295 -12.18 -9.06 5.64
N ALA A 296 -13.42 -8.62 5.73
CA ALA A 296 -14.01 -7.58 4.89
C ALA A 296 -15.29 -7.05 5.50
N THR A 297 -15.66 -5.84 5.10
CA THR A 297 -16.91 -5.19 5.48
C THR A 297 -17.60 -4.63 4.23
N VAL A 298 -18.91 -4.78 4.13
CA VAL A 298 -19.70 -4.17 3.05
C VAL A 298 -20.89 -3.42 3.65
N GLN A 299 -21.14 -2.21 3.17
CA GLN A 299 -22.38 -1.50 3.42
C GLN A 299 -23.47 -2.13 2.54
N THR A 300 -24.55 -2.59 3.15
CA THR A 300 -25.65 -3.23 2.44
C THR A 300 -27.00 -2.73 2.95
N THR A 301 -28.05 -3.00 2.17
CA THR A 301 -29.40 -2.47 2.39
C THR A 301 -30.43 -3.61 2.43
N ASP A 302 -31.67 -3.26 2.73
CA ASP A 302 -32.82 -4.15 2.62
C ASP A 302 -33.40 -4.24 1.18
N LYS A 303 -32.82 -3.49 0.22
CA LYS A 303 -33.35 -3.40 -1.16
C LYS A 303 -32.70 -4.38 -2.11
N GLU A 304 -31.40 -4.60 -1.99
CA GLU A 304 -30.63 -5.39 -2.94
C GLU A 304 -29.57 -6.28 -2.26
N TRP A 305 -29.15 -7.31 -2.98
CA TRP A 305 -28.03 -8.15 -2.58
C TRP A 305 -26.72 -7.45 -2.85
N SER A 306 -25.82 -7.44 -1.88
CA SER A 306 -24.49 -6.86 -1.95
C SER A 306 -23.41 -7.93 -1.88
N GLN A 307 -22.30 -7.72 -2.58
CA GLN A 307 -21.16 -8.62 -2.51
C GLN A 307 -20.13 -8.13 -1.48
N LEU A 308 -19.85 -8.96 -0.49
CA LEU A 308 -18.73 -8.81 0.43
C LEU A 308 -17.54 -9.58 -0.12
N ARG A 309 -16.39 -8.93 -0.25
CA ARG A 309 -15.17 -9.54 -0.76
C ARG A 309 -13.97 -9.14 0.10
N GLY A 310 -13.12 -10.10 0.43
CA GLY A 310 -11.90 -9.85 1.18
C GLY A 310 -10.93 -10.99 1.11
N LYS A 311 -9.81 -10.84 1.84
CA LYS A 311 -8.76 -11.86 1.94
C LYS A 311 -8.35 -12.03 3.39
N PHE A 312 -7.86 -13.23 3.71
CA PHE A 312 -7.21 -13.50 5.00
C PHE A 312 -6.03 -14.45 4.84
N LEU A 313 -5.19 -14.45 5.86
CA LEU A 313 -4.07 -15.38 6.01
C LEU A 313 -3.94 -15.74 7.50
N LEU A 314 -3.70 -17.01 7.81
CA LEU A 314 -3.44 -17.47 9.18
C LEU A 314 -1.95 -17.45 9.49
N ASN A 315 -1.56 -16.82 10.58
CA ASN A 315 -0.17 -16.75 11.07
C ASN A 315 0.15 -17.83 12.11
N GLY A 316 -0.74 -18.03 13.08
CA GLY A 316 -0.61 -19.00 14.16
C GLY A 316 -0.98 -20.44 13.77
N PHE A 317 -0.77 -21.41 14.67
CA PHE A 317 -1.29 -22.77 14.55
C PHE A 317 -2.69 -22.82 15.16
N PRO A 318 -3.75 -22.82 14.35
CA PRO A 318 -5.08 -22.84 14.89
C PRO A 318 -5.44 -24.25 15.39
N SER A 319 -6.04 -24.33 16.55
CA SER A 319 -6.77 -25.51 17.02
C SER A 319 -8.20 -25.51 16.51
N LYS A 320 -8.76 -24.31 16.28
CA LYS A 320 -10.11 -24.15 15.74
C LYS A 320 -10.21 -22.86 14.92
N VAL A 321 -10.94 -22.93 13.79
CA VAL A 321 -11.19 -21.78 12.90
C VAL A 321 -12.66 -21.76 12.50
N ILE A 322 -13.33 -20.65 12.79
CA ILE A 322 -14.72 -20.42 12.40
C ILE A 322 -14.78 -19.14 11.57
N ILE A 323 -15.42 -19.20 10.42
CA ILE A 323 -15.81 -18.02 9.65
C ILE A 323 -17.27 -17.68 9.96
N TYR A 324 -17.55 -16.40 10.20
CA TYR A 324 -18.90 -15.94 10.47
C TYR A 324 -19.17 -14.53 9.93
N LEU A 325 -20.47 -14.22 9.76
CA LEU A 325 -20.95 -12.91 9.36
C LEU A 325 -21.58 -12.21 10.55
N GLU A 326 -21.22 -10.93 10.74
CA GLU A 326 -21.67 -10.09 11.85
C GLU A 326 -21.92 -8.65 11.39
N GLY A 327 -22.22 -7.74 12.30
CA GLY A 327 -22.14 -6.29 12.07
C GLY A 327 -23.40 -5.50 12.41
N PRO A 328 -24.55 -5.72 11.76
CA PRO A 328 -25.74 -4.90 12.00
C PRO A 328 -26.20 -4.90 13.46
N PRO A 329 -26.81 -3.82 13.95
CA PRO A 329 -27.39 -3.78 15.29
C PRO A 329 -28.39 -4.90 15.55
N PRO A 330 -28.61 -5.32 16.80
CA PRO A 330 -29.68 -6.24 17.18
C PRO A 330 -31.03 -5.79 16.61
N GLY A 331 -31.85 -6.77 16.19
CA GLY A 331 -33.15 -6.49 15.56
C GLY A 331 -33.10 -6.28 14.03
N THR A 332 -31.90 -6.25 13.44
CA THR A 332 -31.72 -6.31 12.00
C THR A 332 -31.26 -7.71 11.60
N ASP A 333 -31.93 -8.35 10.68
CA ASP A 333 -31.57 -9.68 10.19
C ASP A 333 -30.50 -9.60 9.11
N ILE A 334 -29.65 -10.61 9.06
CA ILE A 334 -28.66 -10.80 7.99
C ILE A 334 -29.14 -11.95 7.11
N PHE A 335 -29.22 -11.72 5.81
CA PHE A 335 -29.42 -12.75 4.81
C PHE A 335 -28.07 -13.09 4.16
N LEU A 336 -27.83 -14.37 3.97
CA LEU A 336 -26.68 -14.92 3.28
C LEU A 336 -27.15 -15.84 2.17
N ASP A 337 -26.86 -15.49 0.94
CA ASP A 337 -27.18 -16.29 -0.24
C ASP A 337 -26.05 -17.31 -0.53
N THR A 338 -24.82 -16.81 -0.57
CA THR A 338 -23.63 -17.64 -0.77
C THR A 338 -22.46 -17.16 0.08
N LEU A 339 -21.64 -18.12 0.52
CA LEU A 339 -20.29 -17.84 1.05
C LEU A 339 -19.29 -18.81 0.42
N THR A 340 -18.22 -18.30 -0.18
CA THR A 340 -17.12 -19.11 -0.70
C THR A 340 -15.79 -18.67 -0.14
N VAL A 341 -14.92 -19.63 0.14
CA VAL A 341 -13.52 -19.41 0.53
C VAL A 341 -12.67 -20.29 -0.35
N LYS A 342 -11.67 -19.72 -0.99
CA LYS A 342 -10.75 -20.44 -1.87
C LYS A 342 -9.33 -19.85 -1.73
N PRO A 343 -8.27 -20.61 -2.02
CA PRO A 343 -6.93 -20.06 -2.11
C PRO A 343 -6.90 -18.85 -3.05
N ALA A 344 -6.31 -17.75 -2.61
CA ALA A 344 -6.22 -16.53 -3.41
C ALA A 344 -5.32 -16.79 -4.63
N ALA A 345 -5.83 -16.47 -5.82
CA ALA A 345 -5.05 -16.61 -7.05
C ALA A 345 -3.95 -15.52 -7.08
N LYS A 346 -2.69 -15.91 -7.26
CA LYS A 346 -1.62 -14.97 -7.58
C LYS A 346 -1.72 -14.60 -9.05
N VAL A 347 -2.28 -13.44 -9.34
CA VAL A 347 -2.33 -12.91 -10.70
C VAL A 347 -0.99 -12.25 -10.99
N LEU A 348 -0.16 -12.91 -11.83
CA LEU A 348 1.04 -12.27 -12.38
C LEU A 348 0.59 -11.14 -13.31
N GLN A 349 0.93 -9.92 -12.95
CA GLN A 349 0.64 -8.76 -13.78
C GLN A 349 1.80 -8.51 -14.74
N SER A 350 1.46 -8.06 -15.94
CA SER A 350 2.45 -7.66 -16.93
C SER A 350 2.65 -6.14 -16.90
N PRO A 351 3.86 -5.65 -17.19
CA PRO A 351 4.06 -4.23 -17.37
C PRO A 351 3.16 -3.70 -18.50
N PRO A 352 2.69 -2.44 -18.40
CA PRO A 352 1.99 -1.79 -19.49
C PRO A 352 2.83 -1.84 -20.78
N PRO A 353 2.18 -1.93 -21.96
CA PRO A 353 2.89 -1.88 -23.23
C PRO A 353 3.78 -0.65 -23.32
N VAL A 354 5.01 -0.82 -23.82
CA VAL A 354 5.90 0.32 -24.09
C VAL A 354 5.29 1.12 -25.24
N ILE A 355 5.00 2.39 -25.00
CA ILE A 355 4.48 3.29 -26.03
C ILE A 355 5.66 4.02 -26.63
N GLU A 356 5.98 3.70 -27.88
CA GLU A 356 7.01 4.39 -28.65
C GLU A 356 6.53 5.78 -29.11
N ASN A 357 7.46 6.69 -29.31
CA ASN A 357 7.23 8.05 -29.85
C ASN A 357 6.21 8.86 -29.03
N VAL A 358 6.49 9.01 -27.75
CA VAL A 358 5.70 9.84 -26.82
C VAL A 358 6.17 11.30 -26.91
N ASP A 359 5.31 12.19 -27.41
CA ASP A 359 5.59 13.64 -27.37
C ASP A 359 5.28 14.18 -25.98
N PHE A 360 6.30 14.55 -25.22
CA PHE A 360 6.16 15.17 -23.91
C PHE A 360 6.05 16.70 -24.00
N GLY A 361 5.28 17.31 -23.11
CA GLY A 361 5.11 18.76 -23.04
C GLY A 361 4.35 19.36 -24.23
N ILE A 362 3.73 18.54 -25.08
CA ILE A 362 2.95 19.01 -26.24
C ILE A 362 1.45 18.99 -25.88
N ASN A 363 0.83 20.17 -25.97
CA ASN A 363 -0.61 20.31 -25.75
C ASN A 363 -1.43 19.57 -26.82
N ILE A 364 -2.28 18.65 -26.40
CA ILE A 364 -3.16 17.90 -27.32
C ILE A 364 -4.45 18.64 -27.69
N ILE A 365 -4.77 19.73 -27.00
CA ILE A 365 -5.92 20.59 -27.30
C ILE A 365 -5.62 21.45 -28.53
N THR A 366 -6.52 21.42 -29.50
CA THR A 366 -6.40 22.25 -30.71
C THR A 366 -6.97 23.63 -30.47
N ASN A 367 -6.40 24.62 -31.17
CA ASN A 367 -6.84 26.03 -31.14
C ASN A 367 -7.02 26.58 -29.71
N THR A 368 -6.07 26.27 -28.82
CA THR A 368 -6.11 26.71 -27.41
C THR A 368 -5.98 28.22 -27.26
N ASN A 369 -5.35 28.89 -28.24
CA ASN A 369 -5.18 30.35 -28.31
C ASN A 369 -6.35 31.05 -28.99
N LEU A 370 -7.34 30.32 -29.51
CA LEU A 370 -8.52 30.86 -30.19
C LEU A 370 -8.20 31.82 -31.35
N ASN A 371 -7.09 31.64 -32.04
CA ASN A 371 -6.70 32.45 -33.18
C ASN A 371 -7.60 32.21 -34.40
N ASN A 372 -8.21 31.02 -34.46
CA ASN A 372 -9.17 30.61 -35.54
C ASN A 372 -10.60 30.59 -34.99
N ASP A 373 -10.98 31.60 -34.23
CA ASP A 373 -12.30 31.68 -33.59
C ASP A 373 -12.60 30.38 -32.78
N THR A 374 -13.82 29.84 -32.84
CA THR A 374 -14.22 28.61 -32.18
C THR A 374 -13.84 27.32 -32.92
N ASN A 375 -13.03 27.39 -33.99
CA ASN A 375 -12.69 26.21 -34.79
C ASN A 375 -12.01 25.13 -33.91
N GLY A 376 -12.52 23.88 -34.02
CA GLY A 376 -12.11 22.75 -33.20
C GLY A 376 -12.83 22.63 -31.85
N TRP A 377 -13.61 23.65 -31.49
CA TRP A 377 -14.46 23.65 -30.30
C TRP A 377 -15.93 23.53 -30.69
N PHE A 378 -16.71 22.82 -29.89
CA PHE A 378 -18.17 22.73 -30.05
C PHE A 378 -18.89 22.87 -28.71
N PRO A 379 -20.12 23.38 -28.70
CA PRO A 379 -20.92 23.43 -27.49
C PRO A 379 -21.35 22.01 -27.08
N PHE A 380 -21.12 21.64 -25.85
CA PHE A 380 -21.70 20.44 -25.27
C PHE A 380 -23.02 20.82 -24.62
N GLY A 381 -24.13 20.34 -25.23
CA GLY A 381 -25.49 20.80 -24.95
C GLY A 381 -25.92 22.06 -25.75
N ASN A 382 -27.08 22.64 -25.38
CA ASN A 382 -27.67 23.79 -26.07
C ASN A 382 -27.14 25.14 -25.54
N CYS A 383 -25.83 25.27 -25.30
CA CYS A 383 -25.19 26.53 -24.93
C CYS A 383 -24.57 27.23 -26.14
N THR A 384 -24.20 28.49 -26.00
CA THR A 384 -23.56 29.28 -27.07
C THR A 384 -22.08 29.43 -26.76
N LEU A 385 -21.21 29.30 -27.77
CA LEU A 385 -19.80 29.58 -27.69
C LEU A 385 -19.47 30.82 -28.51
N THR A 386 -18.79 31.79 -27.90
CA THR A 386 -18.25 32.97 -28.58
C THR A 386 -16.84 33.25 -28.10
N VAL A 387 -16.01 33.84 -28.95
CA VAL A 387 -14.64 34.26 -28.58
C VAL A 387 -14.68 35.71 -28.13
N ALA A 388 -14.07 35.98 -26.97
CA ALA A 388 -13.88 37.31 -26.43
C ALA A 388 -12.42 37.54 -26.02
N ILE A 389 -12.02 38.77 -25.68
CA ILE A 389 -10.67 39.18 -25.32
C ILE A 389 -10.65 39.65 -23.88
N GLY A 390 -9.56 39.37 -23.15
CA GLY A 390 -9.38 39.76 -21.74
C GLY A 390 -8.99 38.64 -20.82
N SER A 391 -8.45 37.49 -21.37
CA SER A 391 -7.83 36.46 -20.53
C SER A 391 -6.36 36.76 -20.24
N PRO A 392 -5.75 36.11 -19.22
CA PRO A 392 -4.33 36.23 -18.96
C PRO A 392 -3.47 35.90 -20.17
N LEU A 393 -2.35 36.62 -20.34
CA LEU A 393 -1.35 36.36 -21.37
C LEU A 393 -0.28 35.36 -20.95
N ILE A 394 -0.41 34.79 -19.75
CA ILE A 394 0.52 33.83 -19.17
C ILE A 394 -0.15 32.47 -19.06
N ILE A 395 0.65 31.43 -19.24
CA ILE A 395 0.22 30.03 -19.06
C ILE A 395 -0.10 29.82 -17.57
N PRO A 396 -1.15 28.99 -17.25
CA PRO A 396 -1.40 28.59 -15.87
C PRO A 396 -0.13 28.08 -15.18
N PRO A 397 0.16 28.52 -13.94
CA PRO A 397 1.42 28.24 -13.25
C PRO A 397 1.80 26.75 -13.16
N ALA A 398 0.86 25.88 -12.85
CA ALA A 398 1.11 24.43 -12.74
C ALA A 398 1.60 23.79 -14.05
N ALA A 399 1.24 24.36 -15.21
CA ALA A 399 1.68 23.83 -16.51
C ALA A 399 3.04 24.39 -16.95
N ARG A 400 3.50 25.51 -16.38
CA ARG A 400 4.62 26.29 -16.91
C ARG A 400 5.92 25.48 -16.99
N ASP A 401 6.23 24.72 -15.96
CA ASP A 401 7.52 24.01 -15.86
C ASP A 401 7.56 22.70 -16.67
N SER A 402 6.42 22.32 -17.28
CA SER A 402 6.26 21.01 -17.91
C SER A 402 5.96 21.07 -19.39
N LEU A 403 5.59 22.23 -19.92
CA LEU A 403 5.41 22.43 -21.36
C LEU A 403 6.75 22.57 -22.05
N GLY A 404 6.94 21.81 -23.14
CA GLY A 404 8.16 21.85 -23.94
C GLY A 404 8.37 23.17 -24.70
N ALA A 405 7.27 23.88 -24.98
CA ALA A 405 7.28 25.22 -25.55
C ALA A 405 6.18 26.07 -24.89
N HIS A 406 6.52 27.30 -24.52
CA HIS A 406 5.55 28.24 -23.97
C HIS A 406 4.81 28.94 -25.12
N PRO A 407 3.56 28.52 -25.44
CA PRO A 407 2.81 29.22 -26.49
C PRO A 407 2.54 30.67 -26.04
N GLN A 408 2.73 31.60 -26.94
CA GLN A 408 2.29 32.98 -26.72
C GLN A 408 0.75 33.00 -26.72
N LEU A 409 0.14 33.30 -25.57
CA LEU A 409 -1.30 33.38 -25.43
C LEU A 409 -1.84 34.64 -26.08
N SER A 410 -2.98 34.54 -26.75
CA SER A 410 -3.60 35.64 -27.49
C SER A 410 -4.42 36.61 -26.60
N GLY A 411 -4.63 36.29 -25.33
CA GLY A 411 -5.56 37.03 -24.48
C GLY A 411 -7.03 36.77 -24.80
N ARG A 412 -7.34 35.78 -25.64
CA ARG A 412 -8.70 35.39 -26.02
C ARG A 412 -9.20 34.25 -25.14
N TYR A 413 -10.53 34.20 -24.93
CA TYR A 413 -11.20 33.16 -24.17
C TYR A 413 -12.52 32.75 -24.84
N LEU A 414 -12.98 31.57 -24.53
CA LEU A 414 -14.33 31.09 -24.86
C LEU A 414 -15.29 31.60 -23.79
N LEU A 415 -16.27 32.39 -24.23
CA LEU A 415 -17.46 32.75 -23.45
C LEU A 415 -18.57 31.77 -23.74
N VAL A 416 -19.06 31.09 -22.74
CA VAL A 416 -20.13 30.10 -22.79
C VAL A 416 -21.35 30.68 -22.12
N GLY A 417 -22.32 31.06 -22.93
CA GLY A 417 -23.58 31.63 -22.47
C GLY A 417 -24.78 30.73 -22.75
N LYS A 418 -25.95 31.15 -22.24
CA LYS A 418 -27.25 30.44 -22.38
C LYS A 418 -27.19 28.99 -21.86
N ARG A 419 -26.47 28.76 -20.80
CA ARG A 419 -26.36 27.46 -20.14
C ARG A 419 -27.64 27.19 -19.32
N THR A 420 -28.30 26.06 -19.57
CA THR A 420 -29.49 25.62 -18.83
C THR A 420 -29.20 24.46 -17.88
N GLU A 421 -28.04 23.83 -18.03
CA GLU A 421 -27.56 22.73 -17.17
C GLU A 421 -26.11 22.95 -16.76
N THR A 422 -25.73 22.41 -15.63
CA THR A 422 -24.35 22.54 -15.05
C THR A 422 -23.29 21.93 -15.95
N TRP A 423 -23.61 20.81 -16.64
CA TRP A 423 -22.68 20.08 -17.49
C TRP A 423 -22.45 20.75 -18.87
N MET A 424 -23.17 21.78 -19.22
CA MET A 424 -23.03 22.46 -20.51
C MET A 424 -21.76 23.31 -20.55
N GLY A 425 -20.95 23.17 -21.60
CA GLY A 425 -19.73 23.92 -21.76
C GLY A 425 -19.01 23.69 -23.10
N PRO A 426 -17.77 24.24 -23.25
CA PRO A 426 -16.99 24.04 -24.45
C PRO A 426 -16.34 22.64 -24.43
N ALA A 427 -16.35 21.96 -25.59
CA ALA A 427 -15.85 20.58 -25.70
C ALA A 427 -15.00 20.35 -26.94
N GLN A 428 -14.08 19.36 -26.84
CA GLN A 428 -13.32 18.78 -27.96
C GLN A 428 -13.30 17.25 -27.90
N ILE A 429 -13.25 16.60 -29.06
CA ILE A 429 -12.97 15.17 -29.18
C ILE A 429 -11.45 14.97 -29.23
N ILE A 430 -10.93 14.16 -28.32
CA ILE A 430 -9.48 13.91 -28.19
C ILE A 430 -9.11 12.42 -28.27
N THR A 431 -10.01 11.55 -28.73
CA THR A 431 -9.88 10.08 -28.76
C THR A 431 -8.52 9.62 -29.30
N HIS A 432 -8.12 10.09 -30.48
CA HIS A 432 -6.88 9.64 -31.13
C HIS A 432 -5.60 10.27 -30.54
N LYS A 433 -5.75 11.23 -29.60
CA LYS A 433 -4.65 11.96 -29.00
C LYS A 433 -4.29 11.43 -27.62
N VAL A 434 -5.20 10.66 -27.01
CA VAL A 434 -5.01 10.06 -25.70
C VAL A 434 -4.54 8.62 -25.87
N LYS A 435 -3.48 8.24 -25.14
CA LYS A 435 -2.91 6.88 -25.10
C LYS A 435 -3.21 6.23 -23.76
N VAL A 436 -3.54 4.94 -23.81
CA VAL A 436 -3.80 4.12 -22.62
C VAL A 436 -2.58 4.07 -21.72
N TYR A 437 -2.80 4.04 -20.42
CA TYR A 437 -1.78 3.99 -19.35
C TYR A 437 -0.87 5.21 -19.22
N LEU A 438 -1.02 6.24 -20.05
CA LEU A 438 -0.27 7.50 -19.87
C LEU A 438 -1.07 8.47 -19.00
N THR A 439 -0.36 9.13 -18.09
CA THR A 439 -0.93 10.19 -17.24
C THR A 439 -0.79 11.53 -17.95
N TYR A 440 -1.91 12.27 -18.01
CA TYR A 440 -1.99 13.59 -18.62
C TYR A 440 -2.20 14.65 -17.54
N GLN A 441 -1.44 15.71 -17.61
CA GLN A 441 -1.66 16.92 -16.84
C GLN A 441 -2.72 17.77 -17.54
N VAL A 442 -3.63 18.34 -16.76
CA VAL A 442 -4.64 19.30 -17.19
C VAL A 442 -4.37 20.62 -16.52
N SER A 443 -4.51 21.72 -17.24
CA SER A 443 -4.43 23.07 -16.69
C SER A 443 -5.20 24.07 -17.54
N ALA A 444 -5.92 24.99 -16.91
CA ALA A 444 -6.72 26.00 -17.61
C ALA A 444 -6.89 27.26 -16.76
N TRP A 445 -7.18 28.40 -17.44
CA TRP A 445 -7.75 29.57 -16.78
C TRP A 445 -9.27 29.56 -16.94
N VAL A 446 -9.96 29.79 -15.82
CA VAL A 446 -11.43 29.88 -15.79
C VAL A 446 -11.90 31.12 -15.03
N ARG A 447 -13.05 31.64 -15.42
CA ARG A 447 -13.76 32.73 -14.76
C ARG A 447 -15.24 32.52 -14.94
N ILE A 448 -16.06 33.00 -14.02
CA ILE A 448 -17.51 32.91 -14.11
C ILE A 448 -18.13 34.30 -14.19
N GLY A 449 -19.30 34.36 -14.81
CA GLY A 449 -20.15 35.52 -14.76
C GLY A 449 -20.79 35.74 -13.39
N LYS A 450 -21.66 36.75 -13.28
CA LYS A 450 -22.31 37.03 -12.00
C LYS A 450 -23.14 35.83 -11.54
N ALA A 451 -22.83 35.31 -10.35
CA ALA A 451 -23.54 34.21 -9.74
C ALA A 451 -24.60 34.68 -8.76
N ALA A 452 -25.72 33.96 -8.66
CA ALA A 452 -26.79 34.29 -7.71
C ALA A 452 -26.43 34.01 -6.26
N SER A 453 -25.45 33.15 -5.98
CA SER A 453 -24.99 32.75 -4.63
C SER A 453 -23.60 32.14 -4.66
N GLY A 454 -22.71 32.63 -3.78
CA GLY A 454 -21.45 32.00 -3.33
C GLY A 454 -20.50 31.44 -4.40
N ALA A 455 -19.51 30.68 -3.96
CA ALA A 455 -18.57 29.97 -4.82
C ALA A 455 -19.27 28.91 -5.68
N GLN A 456 -18.83 28.77 -6.92
CA GLN A 456 -19.37 27.84 -7.91
C GLN A 456 -18.30 26.82 -8.32
N SER A 457 -18.69 25.56 -8.38
CA SER A 457 -17.78 24.52 -8.84
C SER A 457 -17.62 24.54 -10.36
N VAL A 458 -16.38 24.53 -10.83
CA VAL A 458 -16.01 24.41 -12.25
C VAL A 458 -15.02 23.27 -12.41
N ASN A 459 -15.29 22.35 -13.37
CA ASN A 459 -14.41 21.20 -13.65
C ASN A 459 -13.96 21.19 -15.10
N VAL A 460 -12.74 20.68 -15.32
CA VAL A 460 -12.39 20.07 -16.61
C VAL A 460 -12.71 18.58 -16.50
N ALA A 461 -13.69 18.13 -17.27
CA ALA A 461 -14.19 16.76 -17.22
C ALA A 461 -13.95 16.03 -18.55
N LEU A 462 -13.87 14.70 -18.48
CA LEU A 462 -13.84 13.84 -19.65
C LEU A 462 -15.04 12.90 -19.65
N ASP A 463 -15.58 12.70 -20.84
CA ASP A 463 -16.54 11.63 -21.14
C ASP A 463 -15.78 10.54 -21.91
N VAL A 464 -15.56 9.40 -21.25
CA VAL A 464 -14.84 8.25 -21.79
C VAL A 464 -15.86 7.13 -21.99
N ASP A 465 -16.35 6.96 -23.23
CA ASP A 465 -17.40 6.00 -23.57
C ASP A 465 -18.65 6.08 -22.68
N GLY A 466 -19.06 7.29 -22.31
CA GLY A 466 -20.20 7.55 -21.42
C GLY A 466 -19.88 7.55 -19.93
N GLN A 467 -18.62 7.24 -19.54
CA GLN A 467 -18.17 7.36 -18.15
C GLN A 467 -17.55 8.72 -17.90
N TRP A 468 -17.97 9.36 -16.82
CA TRP A 468 -17.41 10.64 -16.38
C TRP A 468 -16.06 10.43 -15.66
N VAL A 469 -15.07 11.23 -16.03
CA VAL A 469 -13.74 11.24 -15.40
C VAL A 469 -13.39 12.68 -15.03
N ASN A 470 -12.99 12.92 -13.79
CA ASN A 470 -12.50 14.22 -13.34
C ASN A 470 -11.09 14.47 -13.90
N GLY A 471 -10.87 15.63 -14.52
CA GLY A 471 -9.56 16.09 -14.99
C GLY A 471 -9.00 17.27 -14.19
N GLY A 472 -9.76 17.76 -13.21
CA GLY A 472 -9.39 18.87 -12.34
C GLY A 472 -10.60 19.75 -12.02
N GLN A 473 -10.63 20.32 -10.80
CA GLN A 473 -11.77 21.08 -10.29
C GLN A 473 -11.29 22.28 -9.49
N ALA A 474 -12.07 23.36 -9.51
CA ALA A 474 -11.90 24.49 -8.61
C ALA A 474 -13.26 25.08 -8.23
N GLU A 475 -13.37 25.63 -7.03
CA GLU A 475 -14.47 26.48 -6.63
C GLU A 475 -14.13 27.94 -6.93
N ILE A 476 -14.97 28.62 -7.67
CA ILE A 476 -14.74 29.92 -8.27
C ILE A 476 -15.79 30.91 -7.80
N ASN A 477 -15.35 32.07 -7.31
CA ASN A 477 -16.21 33.17 -6.98
C ASN A 477 -16.46 34.09 -8.20
N ASP A 478 -17.55 34.85 -8.18
CA ASP A 478 -17.84 35.87 -9.18
C ASP A 478 -17.07 37.20 -8.92
N ASP A 479 -15.79 37.05 -8.49
CA ASP A 479 -14.88 38.17 -8.12
C ASP A 479 -14.25 38.88 -9.34
N ASN A 480 -14.69 38.51 -10.52
CA ASN A 480 -14.19 39.01 -11.80
C ASN A 480 -12.70 38.71 -12.05
N LYS A 481 -12.13 37.71 -11.34
CA LYS A 481 -10.73 37.26 -11.53
C LYS A 481 -10.69 35.95 -12.33
N TRP A 482 -9.52 35.71 -12.89
CA TRP A 482 -9.19 34.44 -13.53
C TRP A 482 -8.60 33.49 -12.49
N HIS A 483 -9.14 32.30 -12.39
CA HIS A 483 -8.69 31.23 -11.48
C HIS A 483 -8.05 30.10 -12.26
N GLU A 484 -7.01 29.52 -11.72
CA GLU A 484 -6.38 28.33 -12.29
C GLU A 484 -7.19 27.07 -11.91
N ILE A 485 -7.44 26.21 -12.90
CA ILE A 485 -7.77 24.80 -12.64
C ILE A 485 -6.58 23.97 -13.05
N CYS A 486 -6.18 23.04 -12.21
CA CYS A 486 -5.20 22.00 -12.53
C CYS A 486 -5.69 20.64 -12.05
N GLY A 487 -5.16 19.58 -12.65
CA GLY A 487 -5.47 18.22 -12.27
C GLY A 487 -4.86 17.24 -13.26
N SER A 488 -5.31 15.98 -13.20
CA SER A 488 -4.76 14.91 -14.02
C SER A 488 -5.79 13.83 -14.33
N PHE A 489 -5.51 13.06 -15.36
CA PHE A 489 -6.25 11.85 -15.64
C PHE A 489 -5.39 10.79 -16.33
N ARG A 490 -5.86 9.54 -16.27
CA ARG A 490 -5.33 8.38 -16.98
C ARG A 490 -6.47 7.54 -17.50
N ILE A 491 -6.31 6.97 -18.69
CA ILE A 491 -7.25 5.99 -19.26
C ILE A 491 -6.56 4.64 -19.23
N GLU A 492 -7.16 3.65 -18.57
CA GLU A 492 -6.59 2.30 -18.42
C GLU A 492 -7.14 1.29 -19.41
N LYS A 493 -8.14 1.68 -20.24
CA LYS A 493 -8.71 0.84 -21.30
C LYS A 493 -8.81 1.65 -22.57
N GLU A 494 -8.66 1.00 -23.72
CA GLU A 494 -8.97 1.65 -25.00
C GLU A 494 -10.42 2.10 -25.01
N ALA A 495 -10.62 3.35 -25.44
CA ALA A 495 -11.92 3.97 -25.52
C ALA A 495 -12.27 4.29 -26.97
N ALA A 496 -13.50 3.99 -27.37
CA ALA A 496 -14.03 4.33 -28.69
C ALA A 496 -14.21 5.84 -28.84
N LYS A 497 -14.50 6.54 -27.72
CA LYS A 497 -14.71 7.99 -27.72
C LYS A 497 -14.21 8.62 -26.42
N VAL A 498 -13.33 9.59 -26.56
CA VAL A 498 -12.89 10.46 -25.46
C VAL A 498 -13.21 11.91 -25.84
N LYS A 499 -14.06 12.52 -25.04
CA LYS A 499 -14.42 13.92 -25.16
C LYS A 499 -14.00 14.67 -23.90
N VAL A 500 -13.26 15.74 -24.03
CA VAL A 500 -12.96 16.67 -22.93
C VAL A 500 -13.93 17.87 -23.02
N TYR A 501 -14.38 18.34 -21.86
CA TYR A 501 -15.23 19.54 -21.78
C TYR A 501 -15.04 20.25 -20.45
N VAL A 502 -15.38 21.54 -20.40
CA VAL A 502 -15.36 22.31 -19.16
C VAL A 502 -16.81 22.55 -18.73
N GLN A 503 -17.15 22.14 -17.52
CA GLN A 503 -18.49 22.21 -16.96
C GLN A 503 -18.56 23.02 -15.66
N GLY A 504 -19.76 23.20 -15.09
CA GLY A 504 -20.03 24.21 -14.06
C GLY A 504 -20.04 25.61 -14.65
N PRO A 505 -20.34 26.66 -13.96
CA PRO A 505 -21.11 26.79 -12.72
C PRO A 505 -22.62 26.44 -12.89
N ALA A 506 -23.46 26.93 -11.96
CA ALA A 506 -24.92 26.75 -12.01
C ALA A 506 -25.55 27.23 -13.33
N PRO A 507 -26.72 26.69 -13.70
CA PRO A 507 -27.46 27.16 -14.87
C PRO A 507 -27.68 28.67 -14.84
N GLY A 508 -27.58 29.32 -16.02
CA GLY A 508 -27.74 30.76 -16.17
C GLY A 508 -26.49 31.60 -15.84
N VAL A 509 -25.47 31.03 -15.27
CA VAL A 509 -24.19 31.70 -15.03
C VAL A 509 -23.28 31.48 -16.24
N ASP A 510 -22.71 32.52 -16.81
CA ASP A 510 -21.77 32.41 -17.91
C ASP A 510 -20.46 31.80 -17.45
N LEU A 511 -19.86 30.94 -18.27
CA LEU A 511 -18.56 30.33 -18.04
C LEU A 511 -17.53 30.85 -19.05
N MET A 512 -16.37 31.23 -18.60
CA MET A 512 -15.26 31.72 -19.40
C MET A 512 -14.06 30.79 -19.24
N VAL A 513 -13.52 30.30 -20.36
CA VAL A 513 -12.41 29.34 -20.39
C VAL A 513 -11.31 29.84 -21.32
N ALA A 514 -10.06 29.86 -20.84
CA ALA A 514 -8.89 30.22 -21.63
C ALA A 514 -7.73 29.27 -21.37
N ALA A 515 -6.84 29.16 -22.36
CA ALA A 515 -5.57 28.46 -22.26
C ALA A 515 -5.66 27.03 -21.70
N LEU A 516 -6.68 26.25 -22.10
CA LEU A 516 -6.76 24.84 -21.71
C LEU A 516 -5.56 24.07 -22.30
N GLN A 517 -4.77 23.48 -21.42
CA GLN A 517 -3.61 22.66 -21.73
C GLN A 517 -3.87 21.23 -21.24
N ILE A 518 -3.69 20.25 -22.11
CA ILE A 518 -3.67 18.82 -21.77
C ILE A 518 -2.45 18.22 -22.43
N PHE A 519 -1.53 17.68 -21.64
CA PHE A 519 -0.24 17.18 -22.16
C PHE A 519 0.35 16.12 -21.22
N ARG A 520 1.36 15.40 -21.72
CA ARG A 520 2.11 14.37 -20.97
C ARG A 520 3.36 14.98 -20.36
N VAL A 521 3.65 14.67 -19.11
CA VAL A 521 4.87 15.12 -18.41
C VAL A 521 6.00 14.11 -18.64
N ASP A 522 7.20 14.61 -18.98
CA ASP A 522 8.41 13.77 -19.03
C ASP A 522 8.88 13.42 -17.62
N ARG A 523 8.45 12.26 -17.12
CA ARG A 523 8.82 11.77 -15.80
C ARG A 523 10.32 11.54 -15.66
N LYS A 524 11.02 11.10 -16.73
CA LYS A 524 12.46 10.83 -16.68
C LYS A 524 13.26 12.11 -16.50
N ALA A 525 13.02 13.11 -17.34
CA ALA A 525 13.66 14.42 -17.19
C ALA A 525 13.34 15.06 -15.83
N ARG A 526 12.11 14.89 -15.35
CA ARG A 526 11.68 15.36 -14.02
C ARG A 526 12.48 14.69 -12.92
N PHE A 527 12.64 13.37 -12.95
CA PHE A 527 13.40 12.62 -11.93
C PHE A 527 14.87 13.02 -11.90
N ASP A 528 15.50 13.30 -13.03
CA ASP A 528 16.87 13.80 -13.08
C ASP A 528 17.00 15.20 -12.44
N HIS A 529 16.01 16.06 -12.63
CA HIS A 529 15.92 17.33 -11.92
C HIS A 529 15.77 17.12 -10.40
N LEU A 530 14.85 16.28 -9.97
CA LEU A 530 14.58 16.00 -8.55
C LEU A 530 15.75 15.34 -7.83
N ARG A 531 16.55 14.49 -8.53
CA ARG A 531 17.79 13.94 -7.96
C ARG A 531 18.79 15.06 -7.61
N ARG A 532 18.95 16.05 -8.48
CA ARG A 532 19.82 17.21 -8.21
C ARG A 532 19.31 18.06 -7.04
N GLU A 533 17.99 18.28 -6.95
CA GLU A 533 17.39 19.00 -5.81
C GLU A 533 17.53 18.21 -4.51
N THR A 534 17.30 16.90 -4.55
CA THR A 534 17.52 16.00 -3.40
C THR A 534 18.97 16.07 -2.92
N ASP A 535 19.94 16.06 -3.83
CA ASP A 535 21.35 16.16 -3.47
C ASP A 535 21.66 17.46 -2.72
N LYS A 536 21.11 18.60 -3.17
CA LYS A 536 21.27 19.89 -2.50
C LYS A 536 20.64 19.93 -1.10
N ILE A 537 19.44 19.36 -0.95
CA ILE A 537 18.60 19.55 0.24
C ILE A 537 18.87 18.49 1.30
N ARG A 538 19.18 17.24 0.90
CA ARG A 538 19.26 16.08 1.78
C ARG A 538 20.66 15.61 2.08
N LYS A 539 21.68 16.16 1.39
CA LYS A 539 23.06 15.79 1.63
C LYS A 539 23.89 16.96 2.15
N ARG A 540 24.95 16.64 2.86
CA ARG A 540 25.94 17.57 3.38
C ARG A 540 27.34 17.15 2.96
N ASP A 541 28.24 18.10 2.73
CA ASP A 541 29.66 17.85 2.52
C ASP A 541 30.34 17.50 3.84
N VAL A 542 31.13 16.44 3.84
CA VAL A 542 31.77 15.88 5.04
C VAL A 542 33.26 15.67 4.79
N ILE A 543 34.08 16.05 5.78
CA ILE A 543 35.50 15.75 5.85
C ILE A 543 35.73 14.83 7.04
N LEU A 544 36.16 13.61 6.78
CA LEU A 544 36.72 12.74 7.83
C LEU A 544 38.20 13.08 7.98
N ARG A 545 38.60 13.47 9.16
CA ARG A 545 39.99 13.78 9.49
C ARG A 545 40.50 12.77 10.51
N ILE A 546 41.49 11.98 10.10
CA ILE A 546 42.13 11.02 10.98
C ILE A 546 43.32 11.68 11.65
N SER A 547 43.43 11.52 13.00
CA SER A 547 44.54 12.01 13.82
C SER A 547 45.25 10.85 14.48
N GLY A 548 46.60 10.93 14.51
CA GLY A 548 47.45 9.91 15.12
C GLY A 548 48.93 10.22 14.89
N SER A 549 49.82 9.43 15.53
CA SER A 549 51.27 9.60 15.43
C SER A 549 51.87 9.07 14.11
N GLU A 550 51.08 8.36 13.30
CA GLU A 550 51.51 7.76 12.02
C GLU A 550 50.87 8.49 10.81
N SER A 551 51.52 8.35 9.65
CA SER A 551 50.96 8.87 8.42
C SER A 551 49.87 7.94 7.86
N PHE A 552 48.66 8.45 7.68
CA PHE A 552 47.52 7.70 7.15
C PHE A 552 47.33 7.90 5.62
N HIS A 553 48.27 8.56 4.96
CA HIS A 553 48.21 8.75 3.51
C HIS A 553 48.10 7.39 2.78
N GLY A 554 47.10 7.24 1.91
CA GLY A 554 46.81 5.99 1.19
C GLY A 554 46.26 4.86 2.07
N THR A 555 45.81 5.18 3.30
CA THR A 555 45.04 4.23 4.11
C THR A 555 43.61 4.19 3.57
N ALA A 556 43.13 2.96 3.29
CA ALA A 556 41.80 2.78 2.74
C ALA A 556 40.71 3.04 3.80
N VAL A 557 39.64 3.69 3.37
CA VAL A 557 38.48 4.03 4.17
C VAL A 557 37.19 3.61 3.46
N ASN A 558 36.30 3.00 4.23
CA ASN A 558 34.95 2.62 3.78
C ASN A 558 33.93 3.31 4.68
N VAL A 559 33.05 4.12 4.10
CA VAL A 559 32.01 4.88 4.80
C VAL A 559 30.67 4.37 4.37
N ARG A 560 29.90 3.86 5.31
CA ARG A 560 28.57 3.32 5.08
C ARG A 560 27.54 4.03 5.96
N GLN A 561 26.49 4.56 5.36
CA GLN A 561 25.35 5.04 6.11
C GLN A 561 24.56 3.85 6.65
N ILE A 562 24.34 3.82 7.96
CA ILE A 562 23.57 2.76 8.65
C ILE A 562 22.12 3.13 8.85
N GLN A 563 21.83 4.44 8.93
CA GLN A 563 20.46 4.94 9.06
C GLN A 563 20.31 6.33 8.42
N ASN A 564 19.31 6.50 7.58
CA ASN A 564 18.88 7.81 7.10
C ASN A 564 18.00 8.47 8.16
N SER A 565 18.29 9.74 8.51
CA SER A 565 17.55 10.46 9.55
C SER A 565 16.20 11.01 9.08
N PHE A 566 15.92 11.02 7.77
CA PHE A 566 14.65 11.49 7.27
C PHE A 566 13.49 10.58 7.75
N PRO A 567 12.40 11.16 8.28
CA PRO A 567 11.25 10.40 8.71
C PRO A 567 10.54 9.71 7.54
N PHE A 568 10.63 8.38 7.50
CA PHE A 568 9.81 7.52 6.67
C PHE A 568 8.98 6.63 7.56
N GLY A 569 7.67 6.68 7.43
CA GLY A 569 6.76 5.94 8.27
C GLY A 569 5.68 5.21 7.49
N SER A 570 4.91 4.42 8.23
CA SER A 570 3.71 3.77 7.71
C SER A 570 2.64 3.63 8.79
N CYS A 571 1.41 3.48 8.32
CA CYS A 571 0.29 3.07 9.13
C CYS A 571 0.49 1.61 9.57
N ILE A 572 0.27 1.34 10.86
CA ILE A 572 0.30 0.01 11.47
C ILE A 572 -0.98 -0.25 12.27
N SER A 573 -1.31 -1.53 12.46
CA SER A 573 -2.44 -1.95 13.29
C SER A 573 -2.03 -3.03 14.28
N ARG A 574 -2.79 -3.14 15.38
CA ARG A 574 -2.52 -4.12 16.44
C ARG A 574 -2.59 -5.56 15.91
N GLY A 575 -3.57 -5.87 15.07
CA GLY A 575 -3.76 -7.21 14.53
C GLY A 575 -2.62 -7.71 13.64
N ASN A 576 -1.82 -6.81 13.05
CA ASN A 576 -0.77 -7.19 12.11
C ASN A 576 0.63 -7.25 12.73
N ILE A 577 0.90 -6.60 13.86
CA ILE A 577 2.25 -6.62 14.46
C ILE A 577 2.68 -7.99 15.00
N ASP A 578 1.77 -8.92 15.15
CA ASP A 578 2.05 -10.32 15.51
C ASP A 578 2.54 -11.15 14.30
N ASN A 579 2.31 -10.66 13.06
CA ASN A 579 2.86 -11.25 11.84
C ASN A 579 4.35 -10.91 11.71
N GLU A 580 5.20 -11.95 11.65
CA GLU A 580 6.66 -11.80 11.60
C GLU A 580 7.11 -11.08 10.32
N GLU A 581 6.57 -11.45 9.16
CA GLU A 581 6.92 -10.86 7.87
C GLU A 581 6.50 -9.39 7.78
N TYR A 582 5.32 -9.06 8.30
CA TYR A 582 4.83 -7.69 8.43
C TYR A 582 5.76 -6.84 9.30
N ARG A 583 6.06 -7.34 10.52
CA ARG A 583 6.93 -6.67 11.48
C ARG A 583 8.33 -6.47 10.94
N ASP A 584 8.91 -7.50 10.32
CA ASP A 584 10.25 -7.45 9.74
C ASP A 584 10.34 -6.45 8.59
N PHE A 585 9.36 -6.41 7.69
CA PHE A 585 9.33 -5.41 6.63
C PHE A 585 9.20 -4.01 7.19
N PHE A 586 8.31 -3.81 8.17
CA PHE A 586 8.11 -2.52 8.81
C PHE A 586 9.40 -2.01 9.46
N LEU A 587 10.03 -2.79 10.33
CA LEU A 587 11.23 -2.38 11.07
C LEU A 587 12.45 -2.14 10.17
N ARG A 588 12.56 -2.83 9.04
CA ARG A 588 13.66 -2.60 8.07
C ARG A 588 13.48 -1.33 7.24
N ASN A 589 12.25 -0.89 7.03
CA ASN A 589 11.96 0.14 6.04
C ASN A 589 11.44 1.45 6.63
N PHE A 590 10.94 1.45 7.86
CA PHE A 590 10.32 2.60 8.49
C PHE A 590 10.92 2.91 9.86
N ASN A 591 11.00 4.20 10.18
CA ASN A 591 11.43 4.72 11.47
C ASN A 591 10.33 5.54 12.18
N TRP A 592 9.15 5.64 11.58
CA TRP A 592 7.95 6.27 12.11
C TRP A 592 6.72 5.39 11.92
N ALA A 593 5.74 5.56 12.79
CA ALA A 593 4.45 4.87 12.77
C ALA A 593 3.28 5.84 12.97
N VAL A 594 2.13 5.48 12.45
CA VAL A 594 0.82 6.02 12.79
C VAL A 594 -0.13 4.85 12.99
N PHE A 595 -1.02 4.92 13.98
CA PHE A 595 -1.99 3.85 14.23
C PHE A 595 -3.21 4.01 13.33
N GLY A 596 -3.67 2.90 12.74
CA GLY A 596 -4.75 2.92 11.78
C GLY A 596 -6.08 3.39 12.35
N ASN A 597 -6.52 2.73 13.42
CA ASN A 597 -7.78 3.03 14.11
C ASN A 597 -7.63 3.13 15.64
N GLU A 598 -6.60 2.55 16.21
CA GLU A 598 -6.47 2.25 17.63
C GLU A 598 -6.41 3.50 18.53
N LEU A 599 -6.13 4.68 17.95
CA LEU A 599 -6.14 5.95 18.69
C LEU A 599 -7.36 6.81 18.40
N LYS A 600 -8.15 6.51 17.37
CA LYS A 600 -9.34 7.29 16.99
C LYS A 600 -10.40 7.27 18.09
N TRP A 601 -11.15 8.35 18.25
CA TRP A 601 -12.11 8.47 19.35
C TRP A 601 -13.20 7.39 19.29
N HIS A 602 -13.77 7.14 18.12
CA HIS A 602 -14.79 6.09 17.96
C HIS A 602 -14.29 4.68 18.28
N SER A 603 -12.98 4.42 18.16
CA SER A 603 -12.38 3.12 18.50
C SER A 603 -12.04 3.03 19.99
N THR A 604 -11.58 4.12 20.59
CA THR A 604 -11.18 4.15 22.01
C THR A 604 -12.35 4.39 22.96
N GLU A 605 -13.47 4.94 22.49
CA GLU A 605 -14.70 5.18 23.27
C GLU A 605 -15.93 5.01 22.37
N PRO A 606 -16.26 3.77 21.91
CA PRO A 606 -17.41 3.53 21.04
C PRO A 606 -18.74 3.80 21.73
N GLN A 607 -18.78 3.71 23.05
CA GLN A 607 -19.90 4.03 23.92
C GLN A 607 -19.42 4.98 25.02
N GLN A 608 -20.23 5.96 25.38
CA GLN A 608 -19.91 6.95 26.39
C GLN A 608 -19.43 6.33 27.71
N GLY A 609 -18.25 6.74 28.18
CA GLY A 609 -17.62 6.26 29.41
C GLY A 609 -16.92 4.89 29.29
N ASN A 610 -17.08 4.16 28.19
CA ASN A 610 -16.39 2.89 27.97
C ASN A 610 -15.07 3.13 27.22
N ILE A 611 -14.07 3.64 27.93
CA ILE A 611 -12.78 4.02 27.38
C ILE A 611 -11.82 2.82 27.39
N ASN A 612 -11.26 2.47 26.22
CA ASN A 612 -10.28 1.41 26.04
C ASN A 612 -9.10 1.86 25.18
N TYR A 613 -7.91 1.93 25.76
CA TYR A 613 -6.66 2.25 25.08
C TYR A 613 -5.71 1.05 24.92
N LYS A 614 -6.18 -0.17 25.19
CA LYS A 614 -5.31 -1.36 25.24
C LYS A 614 -4.49 -1.53 23.96
N ASP A 615 -5.14 -1.51 22.79
CA ASP A 615 -4.49 -1.74 21.50
C ASP A 615 -3.52 -0.61 21.14
N ALA A 616 -3.88 0.64 21.46
CA ALA A 616 -3.00 1.80 21.29
C ALA A 616 -1.76 1.70 22.20
N ASP A 617 -1.92 1.24 23.45
CA ASP A 617 -0.81 1.04 24.38
C ASP A 617 0.16 -0.05 23.89
N GLU A 618 -0.37 -1.19 23.41
CA GLU A 618 0.46 -2.29 22.89
C GLU A 618 1.24 -1.89 21.64
N LEU A 619 0.61 -1.12 20.73
CA LEU A 619 1.29 -0.56 19.55
C LEU A 619 2.38 0.45 19.94
N LEU A 620 2.08 1.33 20.91
CA LEU A 620 3.04 2.29 21.38
C LEU A 620 4.24 1.62 22.03
N ASP A 621 4.02 0.59 22.86
CA ASP A 621 5.06 -0.22 23.46
C ASP A 621 5.94 -0.92 22.41
N PHE A 622 5.32 -1.45 21.36
CA PHE A 622 6.06 -2.03 20.23
C PHE A 622 6.96 -0.98 19.57
N CYS A 623 6.43 0.21 19.26
CA CYS A 623 7.21 1.29 18.66
C CYS A 623 8.36 1.75 19.56
N MET A 624 8.11 1.95 20.85
CA MET A 624 9.14 2.39 21.80
C MET A 624 10.28 1.39 21.93
N ARG A 625 9.97 0.08 22.04
CA ARG A 625 10.99 -0.99 22.11
C ARG A 625 11.87 -1.07 20.86
N ASN A 626 11.37 -0.63 19.72
CA ASN A 626 12.07 -0.67 18.43
C ASN A 626 12.61 0.70 17.97
N ASN A 627 12.62 1.72 18.84
CA ASN A 627 13.03 3.11 18.52
C ASN A 627 12.29 3.72 17.33
N VAL A 628 11.00 3.41 17.17
CA VAL A 628 10.12 3.96 16.16
C VAL A 628 9.36 5.14 16.74
N HIS A 629 9.43 6.30 16.11
CA HIS A 629 8.65 7.47 16.51
C HIS A 629 7.19 7.32 16.07
N VAL A 630 6.27 7.95 16.82
CA VAL A 630 4.84 7.79 16.59
C VAL A 630 4.14 9.13 16.40
N ARG A 631 3.21 9.16 15.42
CA ARG A 631 2.28 10.24 15.15
C ARG A 631 0.89 9.88 15.69
N GLY A 632 0.27 10.78 16.46
CA GLY A 632 -1.07 10.58 17.03
C GLY A 632 -2.17 10.96 16.05
N HIS A 633 -2.84 9.99 15.48
CA HIS A 633 -3.95 10.18 14.53
C HIS A 633 -5.23 9.51 15.05
N CYS A 634 -6.24 10.25 15.40
CA CYS A 634 -6.37 11.70 15.65
C CYS A 634 -7.09 11.92 16.99
N ILE A 635 -7.04 13.14 17.52
CA ILE A 635 -7.75 13.45 18.77
C ILE A 635 -9.26 13.54 18.48
N CYS A 636 -9.65 14.42 17.54
CA CYS A 636 -11.01 14.60 17.03
C CYS A 636 -11.03 14.48 15.50
N TRP A 637 -12.24 14.40 14.92
CA TRP A 637 -12.45 14.33 13.48
C TRP A 637 -13.69 15.13 13.09
N GLU A 638 -13.56 16.09 12.19
CA GLU A 638 -14.60 17.09 11.90
C GLU A 638 -15.75 16.54 11.03
N VAL A 639 -15.56 15.43 10.35
CA VAL A 639 -16.57 14.82 9.47
C VAL A 639 -17.60 14.05 10.29
N GLU A 640 -18.88 14.42 10.17
CA GLU A 640 -19.98 13.90 11.00
C GLU A 640 -20.15 12.36 10.90
N ASP A 641 -19.97 11.78 9.73
CA ASP A 641 -20.20 10.35 9.48
C ASP A 641 -19.26 9.43 10.28
N VAL A 642 -18.06 9.92 10.65
CA VAL A 642 -17.09 9.20 11.45
C VAL A 642 -17.17 9.50 12.95
N VAL A 643 -18.03 10.44 13.35
CA VAL A 643 -18.31 10.74 14.76
C VAL A 643 -19.27 9.68 15.32
N GLN A 644 -18.94 9.07 16.44
CA GLN A 644 -19.75 8.04 17.06
C GLN A 644 -21.16 8.54 17.44
N PRO A 645 -22.20 7.68 17.38
CA PRO A 645 -23.61 8.08 17.57
C PRO A 645 -23.89 8.79 18.88
N TRP A 646 -23.24 8.37 19.98
CA TRP A 646 -23.46 9.00 21.29
C TRP A 646 -22.96 10.45 21.33
N VAL A 647 -21.85 10.78 20.65
CA VAL A 647 -21.34 12.15 20.54
C VAL A 647 -22.26 13.00 19.66
N ARG A 648 -22.75 12.44 18.55
CA ARG A 648 -23.71 13.13 17.67
C ARG A 648 -25.03 13.46 18.39
N GLY A 649 -25.42 12.66 19.38
CA GLY A 649 -26.64 12.85 20.18
C GLY A 649 -26.53 13.89 21.30
N LEU A 650 -25.34 14.41 21.60
CA LEU A 650 -25.14 15.37 22.71
C LEU A 650 -25.66 16.76 22.36
N ASP A 651 -26.11 17.50 23.37
CA ASP A 651 -26.36 18.93 23.22
C ASP A 651 -25.05 19.76 23.21
N LYS A 652 -25.14 21.07 22.97
CA LYS A 652 -23.99 21.96 22.85
C LYS A 652 -23.07 21.93 24.09
N ASN A 653 -23.62 21.92 25.30
CA ASN A 653 -22.85 21.96 26.54
C ASN A 653 -22.18 20.62 26.79
N ASP A 654 -22.92 19.51 26.65
CA ASP A 654 -22.41 18.15 26.83
C ASP A 654 -21.36 17.80 25.78
N LEU A 655 -21.53 18.27 24.53
CA LEU A 655 -20.53 18.11 23.49
C LEU A 655 -19.22 18.83 23.86
N SER A 656 -19.28 20.06 24.38
CA SER A 656 -18.09 20.81 24.84
C SER A 656 -17.36 20.06 25.97
N ILE A 657 -18.13 19.50 26.93
CA ILE A 657 -17.58 18.70 28.03
C ILE A 657 -16.91 17.42 27.51
N ALA A 658 -17.57 16.71 26.58
CA ALA A 658 -17.04 15.48 26.00
C ALA A 658 -15.71 15.72 25.24
N ILE A 659 -15.62 16.77 24.43
CA ILE A 659 -14.38 17.15 23.73
C ILE A 659 -13.27 17.44 24.74
N LYS A 660 -13.55 18.21 25.80
CA LYS A 660 -12.56 18.51 26.84
C LYS A 660 -12.10 17.25 27.57
N ALA A 661 -13.02 16.33 27.88
CA ALA A 661 -12.70 15.04 28.48
C ALA A 661 -11.81 14.19 27.56
N ARG A 662 -12.13 14.13 26.26
CA ARG A 662 -11.33 13.42 25.24
C ARG A 662 -9.92 13.96 25.15
N LEU A 663 -9.76 15.28 25.00
CA LEU A 663 -8.46 15.95 24.95
C LEU A 663 -7.63 15.66 26.20
N THR A 664 -8.25 15.82 27.38
CA THR A 664 -7.56 15.62 28.66
C THR A 664 -7.14 14.15 28.86
N SER A 665 -8.06 13.20 28.63
CA SER A 665 -7.81 11.78 28.82
C SER A 665 -6.65 11.29 27.93
N LEU A 666 -6.76 11.54 26.63
CA LEU A 666 -5.78 11.06 25.65
C LEU A 666 -4.41 11.71 25.85
N LEU A 667 -4.36 13.05 25.93
CA LEU A 667 -3.09 13.76 25.98
C LEU A 667 -2.37 13.58 27.33
N THR A 668 -3.10 13.44 28.46
CA THR A 668 -2.49 13.12 29.75
C THR A 668 -1.88 11.74 29.75
N ARG A 669 -2.59 10.74 29.16
CA ARG A 669 -2.10 9.36 29.08
C ARG A 669 -0.80 9.25 28.27
N TYR A 670 -0.71 9.99 27.16
CA TYR A 670 0.37 9.88 26.19
C TYR A 670 1.35 11.04 26.20
N LYS A 671 1.30 11.90 27.22
CA LYS A 671 2.16 13.09 27.34
C LYS A 671 3.63 12.76 27.10
N GLY A 672 4.25 13.44 26.14
CA GLY A 672 5.65 13.29 25.74
C GLY A 672 5.98 12.02 24.95
N LYS A 673 5.01 11.14 24.67
CA LYS A 673 5.23 9.88 23.96
C LYS A 673 5.03 10.01 22.46
N PHE A 674 4.01 10.74 22.02
CA PHE A 674 3.80 11.05 20.61
C PHE A 674 4.52 12.32 20.22
N LYS A 675 5.11 12.35 19.04
CA LYS A 675 5.81 13.53 18.51
C LYS A 675 4.86 14.55 17.87
N HIS A 676 3.77 14.07 17.30
CA HIS A 676 2.76 14.85 16.59
C HIS A 676 1.35 14.42 17.01
N TYR A 677 0.38 15.34 16.91
CA TYR A 677 -1.05 15.01 16.93
C TYR A 677 -1.78 15.74 15.82
N ASP A 678 -2.65 15.02 15.09
CA ASP A 678 -3.74 15.61 14.35
C ASP A 678 -4.82 15.98 15.36
N VAL A 679 -4.97 17.30 15.63
CA VAL A 679 -5.86 17.77 16.71
C VAL A 679 -7.31 17.55 16.32
N ASN A 680 -7.68 18.00 15.13
CA ASN A 680 -8.98 17.76 14.53
C ASN A 680 -8.77 17.46 13.04
N ASN A 681 -9.12 16.25 12.60
CA ASN A 681 -8.84 15.76 11.26
C ASN A 681 -9.91 16.22 10.27
N GLU A 682 -9.49 16.54 9.04
CA GLU A 682 -10.36 16.83 7.88
C GLU A 682 -11.32 18.02 8.10
N MET A 683 -10.77 19.12 8.56
CA MET A 683 -11.51 20.36 8.82
C MET A 683 -11.94 21.09 7.54
N MET A 684 -11.36 20.77 6.38
CA MET A 684 -11.81 21.29 5.09
C MET A 684 -13.01 20.53 4.54
N HIS A 685 -13.24 19.28 5.00
CA HIS A 685 -14.28 18.38 4.51
C HIS A 685 -15.40 18.11 5.52
N GLY A 686 -15.28 18.66 6.73
CA GLY A 686 -16.28 18.54 7.76
C GLY A 686 -16.47 19.85 8.53
N SER A 687 -17.60 19.98 9.22
CA SER A 687 -17.96 21.14 10.05
C SER A 687 -18.71 20.77 11.34
N PHE A 688 -18.65 19.46 11.72
CA PHE A 688 -19.49 18.92 12.81
C PHE A 688 -19.38 19.68 14.13
N TYR A 689 -18.15 19.93 14.59
CA TYR A 689 -17.95 20.67 15.85
C TYR A 689 -18.15 22.18 15.67
N GLN A 690 -17.72 22.72 14.55
CA GLN A 690 -17.82 24.15 14.24
C GLN A 690 -19.30 24.59 14.15
N ASP A 691 -20.13 23.85 13.44
CA ASP A 691 -21.57 24.16 13.28
C ASP A 691 -22.35 24.05 14.59
N ARG A 692 -21.98 23.11 15.44
CA ARG A 692 -22.70 22.81 16.69
C ARG A 692 -22.24 23.65 17.88
N LEU A 693 -21.02 24.18 17.86
CA LEU A 693 -20.45 24.92 18.98
C LEU A 693 -20.25 26.39 18.62
N THR A 694 -19.04 26.80 18.27
CA THR A 694 -18.68 28.15 17.86
C THR A 694 -17.48 28.11 16.92
N GLU A 695 -17.29 29.17 16.14
CA GLU A 695 -16.12 29.34 15.27
C GLU A 695 -14.76 29.24 15.99
N ASP A 696 -14.73 29.59 17.30
CA ASP A 696 -13.51 29.51 18.12
C ASP A 696 -13.21 28.11 18.63
N THR A 697 -14.10 27.13 18.39
CA THR A 697 -13.97 25.78 18.95
C THR A 697 -12.71 25.10 18.46
N LEU A 698 -12.41 25.18 17.17
CA LEU A 698 -11.23 24.56 16.57
C LEU A 698 -9.94 25.12 17.19
N ALA A 699 -9.81 26.44 17.25
CA ALA A 699 -8.65 27.08 17.89
C ALA A 699 -8.54 26.74 19.39
N THR A 700 -9.66 26.59 20.07
CA THR A 700 -9.71 26.17 21.49
C THR A 700 -9.20 24.74 21.68
N MET A 701 -9.51 23.82 20.76
CA MET A 701 -8.98 22.45 20.79
C MET A 701 -7.44 22.45 20.67
N PHE A 702 -6.88 23.25 19.76
CA PHE A 702 -5.41 23.37 19.61
C PHE A 702 -4.76 23.97 20.88
N LYS A 703 -5.36 25.02 21.47
CA LYS A 703 -4.85 25.61 22.72
C LYS A 703 -4.88 24.62 23.88
N ALA A 704 -5.97 23.87 24.02
CA ALA A 704 -6.13 22.85 25.06
C ALA A 704 -5.13 21.70 24.87
N ALA A 705 -4.90 21.26 23.63
CA ALA A 705 -3.92 20.24 23.32
C ALA A 705 -2.49 20.69 23.67
N ASN A 706 -2.09 21.89 23.27
CA ASN A 706 -0.78 22.45 23.59
C ASN A 706 -0.55 22.64 25.09
N ASN A 707 -1.57 23.07 25.82
CA ASN A 707 -1.49 23.22 27.27
C ASN A 707 -1.32 21.90 28.00
N THR A 708 -1.89 20.82 27.46
CA THR A 708 -1.81 19.48 28.07
C THR A 708 -0.50 18.78 27.74
N ASP A 709 -0.10 18.78 26.45
CA ASP A 709 1.18 18.21 25.98
C ASP A 709 1.94 19.20 25.08
N PRO A 710 2.71 20.13 25.64
CA PRO A 710 3.48 21.12 24.88
C PRO A 710 4.70 20.53 24.16
N SER A 711 5.00 19.24 24.36
CA SER A 711 6.14 18.58 23.70
C SER A 711 5.82 18.06 22.31
N ALA A 712 4.53 17.92 21.97
CA ALA A 712 4.09 17.44 20.69
C ALA A 712 3.77 18.58 19.72
N LEU A 713 4.12 18.44 18.45
CA LEU A 713 3.69 19.37 17.40
C LEU A 713 2.23 19.07 17.01
N LEU A 714 1.45 20.14 16.91
CA LEU A 714 0.03 20.06 16.60
C LEU A 714 -0.21 20.32 15.11
N PHE A 715 -0.85 19.40 14.44
CA PHE A 715 -1.05 19.41 12.99
C PHE A 715 -2.50 19.69 12.62
N VAL A 716 -2.67 20.44 11.54
CA VAL A 716 -3.83 20.34 10.65
C VAL A 716 -3.57 19.18 9.70
N ASN A 717 -4.60 18.42 9.27
CA ASN A 717 -4.43 17.28 8.38
C ASN A 717 -5.64 17.08 7.49
N ASP A 718 -5.46 17.14 6.17
CA ASP A 718 -6.52 17.04 5.19
C ASP A 718 -6.07 16.37 3.88
N TYR A 719 -7.01 16.04 2.97
CA TYR A 719 -6.76 15.35 1.71
C TYR A 719 -7.10 16.21 0.49
N HIS A 720 -6.65 15.79 -0.71
CA HIS A 720 -6.78 16.50 -1.98
C HIS A 720 -6.23 17.94 -2.00
N VAL A 721 -5.33 18.27 -1.08
CA VAL A 721 -4.65 19.56 -1.02
C VAL A 721 -3.59 19.68 -2.13
N GLU A 722 -3.01 18.54 -2.56
CA GLU A 722 -1.85 18.45 -3.44
C GLU A 722 -2.17 18.19 -4.90
N ASP A 723 -3.37 17.76 -5.27
CA ASP A 723 -3.66 17.17 -6.58
C ASP A 723 -4.61 18.00 -7.47
N GLY A 724 -5.28 19.02 -6.90
CA GLY A 724 -6.23 19.83 -7.64
C GLY A 724 -7.54 19.10 -8.02
N CYS A 725 -7.83 17.96 -7.35
CA CYS A 725 -9.02 17.15 -7.64
C CYS A 725 -10.25 17.54 -6.86
N ASP A 726 -10.11 18.39 -5.84
CA ASP A 726 -11.18 18.86 -4.98
C ASP A 726 -11.16 20.38 -4.81
N GLY A 727 -12.30 21.02 -5.07
CA GLY A 727 -12.47 22.45 -4.88
C GLY A 727 -12.58 22.90 -3.42
N GLN A 728 -12.75 21.99 -2.47
CA GLN A 728 -12.89 22.34 -1.03
C GLN A 728 -11.55 22.50 -0.33
N SER A 729 -10.51 21.75 -0.74
CA SER A 729 -9.26 21.61 0.01
C SER A 729 -8.00 22.09 -0.72
N TRP A 730 -8.10 22.77 -1.84
CA TRP A 730 -6.91 23.19 -2.59
C TRP A 730 -6.02 24.16 -1.78
N PRO A 731 -4.73 24.37 -2.16
CA PRO A 731 -3.71 24.96 -1.31
C PRO A 731 -4.05 26.32 -0.73
N GLU A 732 -4.67 27.21 -1.50
CA GLU A 732 -5.01 28.55 -1.05
C GLU A 732 -6.05 28.52 0.08
N LYS A 733 -7.11 27.74 -0.06
CA LYS A 733 -8.11 27.59 1.01
C LYS A 733 -7.51 26.97 2.27
N TYR A 734 -6.61 26.01 2.10
CA TYR A 734 -5.93 25.39 3.24
C TYR A 734 -5.01 26.39 3.96
N ILE A 735 -4.32 27.27 3.20
CA ILE A 735 -3.54 28.36 3.73
C ILE A 735 -4.43 29.33 4.52
N ASP A 736 -5.55 29.77 3.93
CA ASP A 736 -6.50 30.69 4.58
C ASP A 736 -7.03 30.09 5.89
N HIS A 737 -7.42 28.82 5.88
CA HIS A 737 -7.87 28.11 7.08
C HIS A 737 -6.78 28.05 8.18
N ILE A 738 -5.53 27.75 7.81
CA ILE A 738 -4.41 27.73 8.76
C ILE A 738 -4.17 29.11 9.36
N LEU A 739 -4.19 30.16 8.54
CA LEU A 739 -4.01 31.54 9.00
C LEU A 739 -5.15 31.97 9.94
N GLU A 740 -6.38 31.62 9.62
CA GLU A 740 -7.55 31.90 10.49
C GLU A 740 -7.41 31.19 11.85
N LEU A 741 -7.00 29.94 11.88
CA LEU A 741 -6.71 29.23 13.14
C LEU A 741 -5.61 29.94 13.95
N GLN A 742 -4.53 30.38 13.30
CA GLN A 742 -3.43 31.09 13.94
C GLN A 742 -3.85 32.49 14.45
N GLU A 743 -4.64 33.22 13.69
CA GLU A 743 -5.21 34.50 14.11
C GLU A 743 -6.10 34.38 15.34
N ARG A 744 -6.83 33.25 15.45
CA ARG A 744 -7.61 32.89 16.63
C ARG A 744 -6.73 32.34 17.77
N GLY A 745 -5.40 32.32 17.60
CA GLY A 745 -4.40 31.90 18.58
C GLY A 745 -4.20 30.42 18.72
N ALA A 746 -4.55 29.61 17.73
CA ALA A 746 -4.21 28.18 17.69
C ALA A 746 -2.69 27.99 17.44
N PRO A 747 -1.98 27.22 18.24
CA PRO A 747 -0.56 26.93 18.03
C PRO A 747 -0.38 25.82 16.97
N VAL A 748 -0.68 26.13 15.71
CA VAL A 748 -0.47 25.20 14.59
C VAL A 748 1.03 25.02 14.38
N GLY A 749 1.52 23.80 14.61
CA GLY A 749 2.94 23.45 14.55
C GLY A 749 3.36 22.73 13.26
N GLY A 750 2.43 22.33 12.42
CA GLY A 750 2.74 21.63 11.15
C GLY A 750 1.53 21.45 10.25
N ILE A 751 1.82 21.15 8.99
CA ILE A 751 0.86 20.93 7.92
C ILE A 751 0.89 19.45 7.54
N GLY A 752 -0.24 18.75 7.71
CA GLY A 752 -0.46 17.39 7.23
C GLY A 752 -1.19 17.40 5.89
N ILE A 753 -0.68 16.68 4.93
CA ILE A 753 -1.30 16.40 3.64
C ILE A 753 -1.46 14.88 3.55
N GLN A 754 -2.69 14.39 3.36
CA GLN A 754 -2.91 12.94 3.41
C GLN A 754 -2.25 12.21 2.26
N GLY A 755 -2.35 12.69 1.03
CA GLY A 755 -1.70 12.08 -0.12
C GLY A 755 -2.44 10.85 -0.66
N HIS A 756 -3.77 10.79 -0.51
CA HIS A 756 -4.64 9.84 -1.19
C HIS A 756 -4.84 10.31 -2.63
N ILE A 757 -3.96 9.90 -3.53
CA ILE A 757 -3.91 10.47 -4.88
C ILE A 757 -3.98 9.39 -5.95
N ASP A 758 -4.79 9.63 -6.97
CA ASP A 758 -4.83 8.87 -8.20
C ASP A 758 -4.12 9.67 -9.31
N CYS A 759 -3.33 9.01 -10.15
CA CYS A 759 -2.64 9.63 -11.28
C CYS A 759 -1.77 10.85 -10.92
N PRO A 760 -0.81 10.76 -9.97
CA PRO A 760 -0.01 11.89 -9.52
C PRO A 760 0.79 12.55 -10.64
N ILE A 761 0.79 13.89 -10.64
CA ILE A 761 1.58 14.73 -11.54
C ILE A 761 2.56 15.57 -10.71
N GLY A 762 3.83 15.30 -10.87
CA GLY A 762 4.90 15.94 -10.08
C GLY A 762 4.84 17.47 -10.06
N PRO A 763 4.73 18.18 -11.19
CA PRO A 763 4.61 19.64 -11.21
C PRO A 763 3.43 20.20 -10.45
N ILE A 764 2.26 19.54 -10.44
CA ILE A 764 1.09 19.98 -9.64
C ILE A 764 1.39 19.82 -8.15
N ILE A 765 1.90 18.65 -7.74
CA ILE A 765 2.30 18.39 -6.36
C ILE A 765 3.31 19.43 -5.89
N ARG A 766 4.36 19.68 -6.71
CA ARG A 766 5.38 20.68 -6.41
C ARG A 766 4.81 22.10 -6.25
N HIS A 767 3.87 22.45 -7.12
CA HIS A 767 3.18 23.75 -7.08
C HIS A 767 2.41 23.92 -5.77
N SER A 768 1.66 22.92 -5.34
CA SER A 768 0.92 22.92 -4.08
C SER A 768 1.85 22.98 -2.87
N LEU A 769 2.92 22.18 -2.86
CA LEU A 769 3.91 22.20 -1.79
C LEU A 769 4.64 23.54 -1.70
N ASN A 770 4.95 24.18 -2.82
CA ASN A 770 5.59 25.51 -2.84
C ASN A 770 4.66 26.57 -2.23
N LYS A 771 3.35 26.55 -2.53
CA LYS A 771 2.36 27.46 -1.94
C LYS A 771 2.29 27.29 -0.42
N LEU A 772 2.10 26.06 0.05
CA LEU A 772 2.04 25.74 1.48
C LEU A 772 3.33 26.06 2.22
N GLY A 773 4.48 25.87 1.55
CA GLY A 773 5.80 26.18 2.10
C GLY A 773 6.01 27.65 2.47
N ILE A 774 5.20 28.58 1.94
CA ILE A 774 5.24 30.03 2.26
C ILE A 774 4.91 30.25 3.74
N LEU A 775 4.10 29.38 4.36
CA LEU A 775 3.75 29.48 5.78
C LEU A 775 4.94 29.21 6.73
N GLY A 776 6.06 28.67 6.22
CA GLY A 776 7.23 28.34 7.03
C GLY A 776 7.03 27.19 8.02
N LEU A 777 5.89 26.50 7.94
CA LEU A 777 5.59 25.34 8.78
C LEU A 777 6.13 24.05 8.15
N PRO A 778 6.54 23.06 8.96
CA PRO A 778 6.94 21.75 8.45
C PRO A 778 5.76 21.03 7.79
N ILE A 779 5.97 20.50 6.59
CA ILE A 779 4.97 19.74 5.83
C ILE A 779 5.26 18.25 5.98
N TRP A 780 4.22 17.47 6.28
CA TRP A 780 4.23 16.01 6.28
C TRP A 780 3.22 15.44 5.33
N LEU A 781 3.63 14.48 4.51
CA LEU A 781 2.71 13.59 3.83
C LEU A 781 2.32 12.50 4.83
N THR A 782 1.03 12.40 5.17
CA THR A 782 0.60 11.67 6.38
C THR A 782 -0.06 10.33 6.12
N LYS A 783 -0.57 10.10 4.89
CA LYS A 783 -1.34 8.90 4.54
C LYS A 783 -1.19 8.51 3.06
N ILE A 784 0.01 8.60 2.50
CA ILE A 784 0.21 8.29 1.07
C ILE A 784 -0.26 6.89 0.73
N ASP A 785 -1.13 6.77 -0.26
CA ASP A 785 -1.47 5.54 -0.94
C ASP A 785 -1.82 5.80 -2.42
N PHE A 786 -1.71 4.76 -3.25
CA PHE A 786 -1.93 4.84 -4.70
C PHE A 786 -2.80 3.68 -5.14
N PHE A 787 -3.96 3.96 -5.67
CA PHE A 787 -4.80 2.95 -6.26
C PHE A 787 -4.39 2.70 -7.73
N SER A 788 -4.02 1.49 -8.04
CA SER A 788 -3.99 0.97 -9.42
C SER A 788 -4.08 -0.55 -9.39
N LYS A 789 -4.92 -1.11 -10.26
CA LYS A 789 -4.98 -2.56 -10.46
C LYS A 789 -3.67 -3.11 -11.00
N ASN A 790 -2.93 -2.30 -11.77
CA ASN A 790 -1.63 -2.67 -12.32
C ASN A 790 -0.50 -2.24 -11.36
N GLU A 791 0.26 -3.19 -10.84
CA GLU A 791 1.33 -2.95 -9.87
C GLU A 791 2.51 -2.12 -10.43
N TYR A 792 2.75 -2.18 -11.75
CA TYR A 792 3.80 -1.38 -12.41
C TYR A 792 3.40 0.11 -12.47
N ILE A 793 2.13 0.39 -12.79
CA ILE A 793 1.60 1.76 -12.76
C ILE A 793 1.63 2.30 -11.34
N ARG A 794 1.21 1.48 -10.36
CA ARG A 794 1.29 1.82 -8.94
C ARG A 794 2.72 2.14 -8.50
N ALA A 795 3.71 1.38 -8.98
CA ALA A 795 5.13 1.63 -8.73
C ALA A 795 5.59 2.98 -9.30
N ASP A 796 5.15 3.31 -10.51
CA ASP A 796 5.49 4.57 -11.16
C ASP A 796 4.86 5.78 -10.47
N ASP A 797 3.62 5.66 -10.03
CA ASP A 797 2.90 6.71 -9.29
C ASP A 797 3.52 6.92 -7.90
N LEU A 798 3.86 5.85 -7.19
CA LEU A 798 4.61 5.89 -5.94
C LEU A 798 5.94 6.66 -6.10
N GLU A 799 6.71 6.37 -7.15
CA GLU A 799 7.99 7.03 -7.40
C GLU A 799 7.82 8.53 -7.66
N VAL A 800 6.81 8.94 -8.45
CA VAL A 800 6.50 10.37 -8.68
C VAL A 800 6.30 11.09 -7.35
N MET A 801 5.41 10.59 -6.52
CA MET A 801 5.07 11.22 -5.25
C MET A 801 6.26 11.26 -4.29
N LEU A 802 6.94 10.13 -4.10
CA LEU A 802 8.06 10.07 -3.16
C LEU A 802 9.22 10.97 -3.58
N ARG A 803 9.54 11.07 -4.88
CA ARG A 803 10.61 11.95 -5.37
C ARG A 803 10.26 13.42 -5.22
N GLU A 804 9.03 13.82 -5.57
CA GLU A 804 8.59 15.22 -5.41
C GLU A 804 8.63 15.66 -3.95
N CYS A 805 8.10 14.84 -3.06
CA CYS A 805 8.07 15.12 -1.63
C CYS A 805 9.48 15.12 -1.02
N TYR A 806 10.30 14.11 -1.33
CA TYR A 806 11.64 14.01 -0.75
C TYR A 806 12.58 15.11 -1.25
N ALA A 807 12.38 15.60 -2.47
CA ALA A 807 13.15 16.73 -3.04
C ALA A 807 12.59 18.11 -2.64
N HIS A 808 11.55 18.21 -1.79
CA HIS A 808 11.00 19.51 -1.38
C HIS A 808 11.58 19.95 -0.03
N PRO A 809 12.07 21.20 0.11
CA PRO A 809 12.74 21.65 1.35
C PRO A 809 11.83 21.71 2.56
N SER A 810 10.54 22.07 2.38
CA SER A 810 9.56 22.16 3.48
C SER A 810 8.96 20.82 3.88
N VAL A 811 9.14 19.75 3.08
CA VAL A 811 8.69 18.40 3.44
C VAL A 811 9.71 17.77 4.36
N VAL A 812 9.29 17.44 5.57
CA VAL A 812 10.16 16.93 6.63
C VAL A 812 9.79 15.51 7.09
N GLY A 813 8.78 14.89 6.49
CA GLY A 813 8.41 13.53 6.76
C GLY A 813 7.40 12.97 5.75
N ILE A 814 7.43 11.66 5.56
CA ILE A 814 6.57 10.93 4.63
C ILE A 814 6.03 9.67 5.33
N MET A 815 4.70 9.51 5.34
CA MET A 815 3.99 8.36 5.89
C MET A 815 3.17 7.67 4.79
N LEU A 816 3.31 6.37 4.67
CA LEU A 816 2.42 5.54 3.84
C LEU A 816 1.18 5.15 4.65
N TRP A 817 0.02 5.03 3.99
CA TRP A 817 -1.22 4.58 4.67
C TRP A 817 -1.36 3.05 4.63
N GLY A 818 -0.34 2.37 5.12
CA GLY A 818 -0.16 0.94 5.08
C GLY A 818 0.80 0.50 3.98
N PHE A 819 1.12 -0.78 3.96
CA PHE A 819 2.03 -1.38 2.98
C PHE A 819 1.71 -2.85 2.69
N TRP A 820 0.85 -3.47 3.49
CA TRP A 820 0.54 -4.90 3.47
C TRP A 820 -0.83 -5.16 2.87
N GLU A 821 -0.97 -6.09 1.93
CA GLU A 821 -2.21 -6.37 1.19
C GLU A 821 -3.42 -6.63 2.10
N LEU A 822 -3.20 -7.32 3.23
CA LEU A 822 -4.26 -7.65 4.19
C LEU A 822 -4.64 -6.48 5.13
N PHE A 823 -3.97 -5.35 4.99
CA PHE A 823 -4.22 -4.16 5.80
C PHE A 823 -4.10 -2.89 4.96
N MET A 824 -5.03 -2.73 4.05
CA MET A 824 -5.15 -1.49 3.26
C MET A 824 -6.60 -1.02 3.28
N SER A 825 -6.79 0.27 3.52
CA SER A 825 -8.11 0.90 3.40
C SER A 825 -8.55 1.05 1.94
N ARG A 826 -7.60 1.09 1.01
CA ARG A 826 -7.84 1.11 -0.43
C ARG A 826 -7.26 -0.16 -1.06
N GLU A 827 -8.11 -0.92 -1.74
CA GLU A 827 -7.65 -2.10 -2.49
C GLU A 827 -6.59 -1.70 -3.53
N ASN A 828 -5.70 -2.63 -3.87
CA ASN A 828 -4.67 -2.43 -4.89
C ASN A 828 -3.74 -1.24 -4.66
N SER A 829 -3.45 -0.90 -3.38
CA SER A 829 -2.49 0.15 -2.98
C SER A 829 -1.28 -0.37 -2.18
N HIS A 830 -1.19 -1.68 -1.93
CA HIS A 830 -0.14 -2.32 -1.12
C HIS A 830 1.22 -2.40 -1.84
N LEU A 831 2.27 -2.55 -1.03
CA LEU A 831 3.66 -2.81 -1.46
C LEU A 831 4.06 -4.27 -1.30
N VAL A 832 3.46 -4.95 -0.33
CA VAL A 832 3.75 -6.32 0.07
C VAL A 832 2.47 -7.13 -0.03
N ASN A 833 2.53 -8.25 -0.73
CA ASN A 833 1.40 -9.16 -0.89
C ASN A 833 1.10 -9.89 0.43
N ALA A 834 -0.04 -10.55 0.51
CA ALA A 834 -0.51 -11.24 1.71
C ALA A 834 0.52 -12.23 2.28
N GLU A 835 1.26 -12.92 1.44
CA GLU A 835 2.27 -13.89 1.83
C GLU A 835 3.65 -13.30 2.12
N GLY A 836 3.83 -11.99 2.02
CA GLY A 836 5.08 -11.28 2.33
C GLY A 836 5.98 -10.98 1.13
N ASP A 837 5.54 -11.28 -0.09
CA ASP A 837 6.30 -10.95 -1.32
C ASP A 837 6.18 -9.46 -1.65
N LEU A 838 7.28 -8.88 -2.13
CA LEU A 838 7.26 -7.54 -2.71
C LEU A 838 6.64 -7.56 -4.11
N ASN A 839 5.59 -6.77 -4.32
CA ASN A 839 5.13 -6.45 -5.66
C ASN A 839 6.02 -5.36 -6.30
N GLU A 840 5.73 -4.91 -7.51
CA GLU A 840 6.56 -3.93 -8.22
C GLU A 840 6.64 -2.58 -7.49
N ALA A 841 5.55 -2.13 -6.84
CA ALA A 841 5.57 -0.92 -6.01
C ALA A 841 6.47 -1.09 -4.77
N GLY A 842 6.44 -2.26 -4.15
CA GLY A 842 7.33 -2.59 -3.03
C GLY A 842 8.81 -2.65 -3.43
N LYS A 843 9.11 -3.26 -4.58
CA LYS A 843 10.48 -3.28 -5.15
C LYS A 843 10.96 -1.84 -5.44
N ARG A 844 10.10 -1.00 -6.03
CA ARG A 844 10.39 0.40 -6.31
C ARG A 844 10.64 1.19 -5.02
N TYR A 845 9.83 1.02 -4.00
CA TYR A 845 10.01 1.65 -2.70
C TYR A 845 11.37 1.31 -2.08
N VAL A 846 11.70 0.02 -2.02
CA VAL A 846 12.99 -0.44 -1.49
C VAL A 846 14.18 0.07 -2.30
N ALA A 847 14.05 0.14 -3.64
CA ALA A 847 15.08 0.71 -4.51
C ALA A 847 15.31 2.20 -4.23
N LEU A 848 14.24 2.99 -4.06
CA LEU A 848 14.33 4.40 -3.68
C LEU A 848 14.98 4.59 -2.32
N LYS A 849 14.62 3.77 -1.32
CA LYS A 849 15.26 3.81 0.00
C LYS A 849 16.77 3.54 -0.09
N ARG A 850 17.20 2.64 -0.95
CA ARG A 850 18.63 2.36 -1.21
C ARG A 850 19.31 3.51 -1.94
N GLU A 851 18.65 4.13 -2.94
CA GLU A 851 19.16 5.32 -3.64
C GLU A 851 19.41 6.47 -2.65
N TRP A 852 18.60 6.57 -1.60
CA TRP A 852 18.72 7.61 -0.57
C TRP A 852 19.58 7.19 0.63
N MET A 853 20.52 6.28 0.41
CA MET A 853 21.58 5.92 1.33
C MET A 853 22.95 6.23 0.71
N SER A 854 23.90 6.59 1.54
CA SER A 854 25.28 6.89 1.13
C SER A 854 26.20 5.72 1.41
N HIS A 855 27.02 5.38 0.42
CA HIS A 855 28.13 4.46 0.56
C HIS A 855 29.31 5.01 -0.26
N CYS A 856 30.43 5.25 0.41
CA CYS A 856 31.61 5.82 -0.19
C CYS A 856 32.85 5.04 0.24
N HIS A 857 33.83 4.91 -0.63
CA HIS A 857 35.13 4.30 -0.33
C HIS A 857 36.22 5.07 -1.04
N GLY A 858 37.44 5.01 -0.50
CA GLY A 858 38.60 5.69 -1.04
C GLY A 858 39.77 5.62 -0.08
N ASP A 859 40.69 6.56 -0.22
CA ASP A 859 41.90 6.64 0.60
C ASP A 859 42.02 8.03 1.25
N PHE A 860 42.62 8.07 2.44
CA PHE A 860 42.98 9.33 3.07
C PHE A 860 44.08 10.04 2.27
N ASN A 861 43.96 11.37 2.10
CA ASN A 861 44.94 12.23 1.45
C ASN A 861 46.18 12.44 2.33
N GLN A 862 47.14 13.26 1.85
CA GLN A 862 48.38 13.59 2.60
C GLN A 862 48.14 14.31 3.91
N GLN A 863 46.98 14.97 4.07
CA GLN A 863 46.58 15.67 5.29
C GLN A 863 45.78 14.77 6.25
N GLY A 864 45.63 13.47 5.94
CA GLY A 864 44.82 12.56 6.70
C GLY A 864 43.29 12.84 6.56
N GLU A 865 42.86 13.34 5.42
CA GLU A 865 41.50 13.71 5.18
C GLU A 865 40.87 12.87 4.06
N PHE A 866 39.59 12.50 4.23
CA PHE A 866 38.76 11.89 3.21
C PHE A 866 37.48 12.71 3.05
N PHE A 867 37.15 13.08 1.80
CA PHE A 867 36.03 13.93 1.45
C PHE A 867 34.89 13.10 0.85
N PHE A 868 33.67 13.32 1.30
CA PHE A 868 32.49 12.76 0.67
C PHE A 868 31.27 13.67 0.87
N ARG A 869 30.22 13.45 0.07
CA ARG A 869 28.94 14.08 0.23
C ARG A 869 27.89 13.03 0.59
N GLY A 870 27.28 13.15 1.78
CA GLY A 870 26.42 12.12 2.35
C GLY A 870 25.04 12.62 2.77
N PHE A 871 24.02 11.76 2.67
CA PHE A 871 22.70 12.02 3.22
C PHE A 871 22.77 12.18 4.74
N HIS A 872 21.82 12.95 5.30
CA HIS A 872 21.74 13.12 6.75
C HIS A 872 21.42 11.80 7.43
N GLY A 873 22.09 11.49 8.54
CA GLY A 873 21.86 10.27 9.29
C GLY A 873 23.10 9.72 9.99
N SER A 874 22.99 8.48 10.47
CA SER A 874 24.07 7.79 11.17
C SER A 874 24.93 6.99 10.21
N TYR A 875 26.24 7.02 10.44
CA TYR A 875 27.26 6.41 9.61
C TYR A 875 28.20 5.54 10.42
N GLU A 876 28.73 4.56 9.74
CA GLU A 876 29.85 3.75 10.18
C GLU A 876 31.02 3.98 9.22
N VAL A 877 32.18 4.28 9.76
CA VAL A 877 33.45 4.35 9.01
C VAL A 877 34.34 3.20 9.43
N GLU A 878 34.84 2.47 8.46
CA GLU A 878 35.85 1.43 8.61
C GLU A 878 37.16 1.95 8.01
N VAL A 879 38.21 2.04 8.82
CA VAL A 879 39.56 2.39 8.41
C VAL A 879 40.35 1.11 8.28
N ILE A 880 40.86 0.83 7.09
CA ILE A 880 41.57 -0.42 6.77
C ILE A 880 43.07 -0.16 6.80
N GLY A 881 43.68 -0.21 8.01
CA GLY A 881 45.13 -0.02 8.20
C GLY A 881 45.95 -1.27 7.91
N ARG A 882 47.22 -1.11 7.62
CA ARG A 882 48.19 -2.21 7.31
C ARG A 882 48.38 -3.18 8.46
N SER A 883 48.22 -2.74 9.71
CA SER A 883 48.44 -3.52 10.93
C SER A 883 47.20 -3.75 11.76
N LYS A 884 46.24 -2.83 11.74
CA LYS A 884 44.97 -2.92 12.46
C LYS A 884 43.93 -2.03 11.79
N GLY A 885 42.77 -2.59 11.45
CA GLY A 885 41.61 -1.82 11.08
C GLY A 885 40.74 -1.48 12.31
N PHE A 886 40.01 -0.40 12.29
CA PHE A 886 39.04 -0.04 13.31
C PHE A 886 37.77 0.52 12.69
N THR A 887 36.69 0.46 13.45
CA THR A 887 35.38 0.96 13.04
C THR A 887 34.92 2.02 14.03
N LYS A 888 34.35 3.12 13.53
CA LYS A 888 33.78 4.20 14.34
C LYS A 888 32.44 4.64 13.75
N THR A 889 31.53 5.10 14.60
CA THR A 889 30.24 5.66 14.17
C THR A 889 30.23 7.18 14.33
N PHE A 890 29.50 7.86 13.46
CA PHE A 890 29.31 9.31 13.50
C PHE A 890 27.95 9.69 12.90
N VAL A 891 27.55 10.95 13.07
CA VAL A 891 26.27 11.47 12.55
C VAL A 891 26.57 12.61 11.57
N VAL A 892 25.91 12.57 10.42
CA VAL A 892 25.82 13.70 9.49
C VAL A 892 24.46 14.36 9.74
N ASP A 893 24.48 15.48 10.41
CA ASP A 893 23.30 16.28 10.70
C ASP A 893 22.99 17.29 9.57
N LYS A 894 21.81 17.89 9.64
CA LYS A 894 21.38 18.93 8.69
C LYS A 894 22.25 20.20 8.90
N GLY A 895 22.78 20.76 7.83
CA GLY A 895 23.57 21.99 7.85
C GLY A 895 24.08 22.35 6.46
N GLU A 896 24.46 23.60 6.27
CA GLU A 896 24.99 24.12 4.99
C GLU A 896 26.52 24.09 4.95
N ASP A 897 27.18 24.25 6.12
CA ASP A 897 28.63 24.22 6.21
C ASP A 897 29.20 22.79 6.12
N VAL A 898 30.44 22.68 5.66
CA VAL A 898 31.17 21.41 5.62
C VAL A 898 31.31 20.85 7.04
N LEU A 899 30.88 19.60 7.22
CA LEU A 899 30.98 18.89 8.52
C LEU A 899 32.36 18.23 8.63
N ILE A 900 33.12 18.60 9.68
CA ILE A 900 34.41 17.97 9.97
C ILE A 900 34.25 16.98 11.10
N ILE A 901 34.57 15.71 10.86
CA ILE A 901 34.53 14.62 11.82
C ILE A 901 35.96 14.16 12.12
N SER A 902 36.40 14.34 13.36
CA SER A 902 37.69 13.84 13.81
C SER A 902 37.61 12.38 14.21
N ILE A 903 38.56 11.59 13.75
CA ILE A 903 38.68 10.17 14.01
C ILE A 903 40.05 9.96 14.65
N ASP A 904 40.06 9.58 15.94
CA ASP A 904 41.31 9.25 16.63
C ASP A 904 41.63 7.79 16.35
N ALA A 905 42.85 7.51 15.86
CA ALA A 905 43.39 6.20 15.48
C ALA A 905 44.05 5.45 16.65
#